data_cf054656c5c7bc59e354335354847034
#
_entry.id   cf054656c5c7bc59e354335354847034
#
_cell.length_a   1.000
_cell.length_b   1.000
_cell.length_c   1.000
_cell.angle_alpha   90.00
_cell.angle_beta   90.00
_cell.angle_gamma   90.00
#
_symmetry.space_group_name_H-M   'P 1'
#
loop_
_entity.id
_entity.type
_entity.pdbx_description
1 polymer ?
#
loop_
_entity_poly.entity_id
_entity_poly.type
_entity_poly.pdbx_seq_one_letter_code
_entity_poly.pdbx_strand_id
1 'polypeptide(L)'
;MDFQRKADLIFKKYNLQHTCKSSSNFSSNKRNFLFYDYQFHHVLDAQHKRIEVVQDTENRTNWIMALEGDERCSGVNIRSLLREIAGFLTYFQKGVEYLAENYCQLKKEDDAVQEVYPLDIAVKTVLNNFHLDSGTVNFLTNNIMEHNIPYELRGKTNAIQEHGFYNAGFSYYDIVDSDEHDTLSKIYMCTFSRTPESFLVEICSRAMVVGMSATAGLYTNIGNYDLEYLRSRLRSSFVRPSGAALQRITEAISETTRGYDRISIRTEFIRIESLEDSLTMLESLLEDWEAANALLTVVRRSNPEEQDPSYIFSRYVRALTAWNYFLEKPEIRAFLCFFNAFPKRSNPSFDLDTLYEYARMIQSRYPSVEGKSHLNTIVVLTGDNFDEKKPELLEALKSGERRFILSTYQTIGAGQNLQYAIPESTHPVKINEFHDRGLMDIDAIYLDRPTHLLVNINSDDLKNDDFIKYLFQLEFLVEDGSISPKTFERKLDEAFSRLVGRYKKKKHVEDYVSLYQTEAFTRYLNKMVIQAVGRICRTNMKSPTIHVLADSFIRRHLVQFILPDDVIPVREYTALLESARGKSAKSDEYVGFQNRASNRSNWSATFIHGFLKNPWNRSKVELWQNLREQTLKQPSIPSKDDCDPKWHPIYVELPSPA
;
A
#
# COMPACT_ATOMS: atom_id res chain seq x y z
N MET A 1 -20.61 -37.76 6.13
CA MET A 1 -19.75 -38.97 6.01
C MET A 1 -18.52 -38.77 5.12
N ASP A 2 -18.62 -38.10 3.99
CA ASP A 2 -17.45 -37.98 3.08
C ASP A 2 -16.33 -37.04 3.63
N PHE A 3 -16.68 -35.97 4.29
CA PHE A 3 -15.70 -35.07 4.92
C PHE A 3 -14.88 -35.77 6.02
N GLN A 4 -15.58 -36.47 6.93
CA GLN A 4 -14.91 -37.21 8.00
C GLN A 4 -13.96 -38.27 7.43
N ARG A 5 -14.45 -39.05 6.43
CA ARG A 5 -13.60 -40.05 5.77
C ARG A 5 -12.35 -39.45 5.14
N LYS A 6 -12.45 -38.27 4.50
CA LYS A 6 -11.27 -37.60 3.91
C LYS A 6 -10.33 -37.08 5.01
N ALA A 7 -10.85 -36.51 6.08
CA ALA A 7 -10.06 -36.10 7.22
C ALA A 7 -9.30 -37.30 7.80
N ASP A 8 -10.00 -38.41 8.05
CA ASP A 8 -9.42 -39.66 8.59
C ASP A 8 -8.31 -40.22 7.68
N LEU A 9 -8.46 -40.08 6.36
CA LEU A 9 -7.39 -40.48 5.42
C LEU A 9 -6.14 -39.64 5.59
N ILE A 10 -6.27 -38.32 5.78
CA ILE A 10 -5.14 -37.41 6.02
C ILE A 10 -4.47 -37.77 7.36
N PHE A 11 -5.26 -37.91 8.42
CA PHE A 11 -4.77 -38.31 9.73
C PHE A 11 -4.01 -39.65 9.68
N LYS A 12 -4.55 -40.62 8.99
CA LYS A 12 -3.92 -41.94 8.82
C LYS A 12 -2.65 -41.87 7.99
N LYS A 13 -2.68 -41.13 6.89
CA LYS A 13 -1.54 -41.01 5.97
C LYS A 13 -0.33 -40.36 6.64
N TYR A 14 -0.58 -39.33 7.43
CA TYR A 14 0.46 -38.57 8.10
C TYR A 14 0.66 -38.94 9.58
N ASN A 15 -0.02 -40.01 10.02
CA ASN A 15 0.01 -40.49 11.39
C ASN A 15 -0.21 -39.36 12.43
N LEU A 16 -1.16 -38.48 12.15
CA LEU A 16 -1.52 -37.38 13.04
C LEU A 16 -2.29 -37.93 14.24
N GLN A 17 -2.11 -37.28 15.41
CA GLN A 17 -2.77 -37.66 16.65
C GLN A 17 -3.61 -36.50 17.18
N HIS A 18 -4.75 -36.86 17.78
CA HIS A 18 -5.66 -35.89 18.40
C HIS A 18 -5.31 -35.59 19.87
N THR A 19 -4.33 -36.27 20.47
CA THR A 19 -4.07 -36.15 21.88
C THR A 19 -2.92 -35.21 22.17
N CYS A 20 -3.21 -34.20 22.98
CA CYS A 20 -2.22 -33.40 23.68
C CYS A 20 -1.62 -34.21 24.83
N LYS A 21 -0.42 -34.74 24.68
CA LYS A 21 0.36 -35.28 25.80
C LYS A 21 1.50 -34.31 26.08
N SER A 22 1.57 -33.80 27.29
CA SER A 22 2.72 -33.04 27.74
C SER A 22 3.94 -33.97 27.74
N SER A 23 4.93 -33.69 26.92
CA SER A 23 6.23 -34.32 27.04
C SER A 23 7.15 -33.35 27.81
N SER A 24 7.49 -33.74 29.02
CA SER A 24 8.38 -32.98 29.92
C SER A 24 9.80 -32.82 29.39
N ASN A 25 10.13 -33.34 28.21
CA ASN A 25 11.49 -33.44 27.71
C ASN A 25 11.86 -32.50 26.59
N PHE A 26 10.94 -31.65 26.12
CA PHE A 26 11.28 -30.65 25.12
C PHE A 26 11.66 -29.33 25.77
N SER A 27 12.89 -28.89 25.47
CA SER A 27 13.41 -27.62 25.92
C SER A 27 12.48 -26.47 25.52
N SER A 28 12.32 -25.49 26.38
CA SER A 28 11.47 -24.31 26.29
C SER A 28 11.76 -23.38 25.10
N ASN A 29 12.49 -23.80 24.10
CA ASN A 29 12.71 -23.02 22.88
C ASN A 29 11.51 -23.18 21.96
N LYS A 30 10.59 -22.23 22.06
CA LYS A 30 9.48 -22.08 21.13
C LYS A 30 10.01 -22.07 19.71
N ARG A 31 9.53 -22.98 18.88
CA ARG A 31 9.92 -23.10 17.49
C ARG A 31 8.95 -22.35 16.62
N ASN A 32 9.47 -21.44 15.81
CA ASN A 32 8.69 -20.67 14.88
C ASN A 32 9.26 -20.90 13.48
N PHE A 33 8.42 -21.39 12.60
CA PHE A 33 8.80 -21.61 11.20
C PHE A 33 7.89 -20.79 10.31
N LEU A 34 8.47 -19.87 9.57
CA LEU A 34 7.82 -19.19 8.48
C LEU A 34 8.33 -19.75 7.18
N PHE A 35 7.44 -20.23 6.35
CA PHE A 35 7.74 -20.64 4.98
C PHE A 35 6.55 -20.39 4.08
N TYR A 36 6.80 -20.34 2.77
CA TYR A 36 5.74 -20.26 1.80
C TYR A 36 5.84 -21.36 0.75
N ASP A 37 4.74 -21.59 0.06
CA ASP A 37 4.68 -22.59 -0.99
C ASP A 37 5.53 -22.12 -2.19
N TYR A 38 6.32 -23.01 -2.76
CA TYR A 38 7.22 -22.73 -3.89
C TYR A 38 6.50 -22.47 -5.22
N GLN A 39 5.23 -22.13 -5.19
CA GLN A 39 4.57 -21.49 -6.32
C GLN A 39 5.24 -20.18 -6.69
N PHE A 40 6.06 -19.64 -5.80
CA PHE A 40 6.78 -18.37 -5.93
C PHE A 40 8.27 -18.57 -6.15
N HIS A 41 8.88 -17.64 -6.88
CA HIS A 41 10.32 -17.63 -7.14
C HIS A 41 11.14 -17.19 -5.92
N HIS A 42 10.55 -16.40 -5.04
CA HIS A 42 11.22 -15.81 -3.90
C HIS A 42 11.09 -16.75 -2.71
N VAL A 43 11.90 -17.78 -2.69
CA VAL A 43 11.85 -18.75 -1.60
C VAL A 43 12.46 -18.16 -0.35
N LEU A 44 11.61 -17.93 0.63
CA LEU A 44 12.05 -17.59 1.96
C LEU A 44 12.65 -18.82 2.61
N ASP A 45 13.60 -18.65 3.40
CA ASP A 45 14.24 -19.52 4.37
C ASP A 45 14.17 -21.05 4.23
N ALA A 46 13.15 -21.60 3.64
CA ALA A 46 13.06 -23.02 3.32
C ALA A 46 14.14 -23.51 2.36
N GLN A 47 15.00 -22.59 1.86
CA GLN A 47 16.13 -22.93 1.00
C GLN A 47 17.21 -23.71 1.72
N HIS A 48 17.38 -23.47 3.00
CA HIS A 48 18.46 -24.04 3.80
C HIS A 48 17.99 -25.06 4.83
N LYS A 49 16.69 -25.08 5.12
CA LYS A 49 16.09 -25.98 6.08
C LYS A 49 14.95 -26.75 5.46
N ARG A 50 15.03 -28.04 5.56
CA ARG A 50 13.95 -28.94 5.20
C ARG A 50 13.03 -29.09 6.38
N ILE A 51 11.76 -28.71 6.22
CA ILE A 51 10.75 -28.84 7.27
C ILE A 51 10.00 -30.15 7.04
N GLU A 52 10.08 -31.05 7.99
CA GLU A 52 9.45 -32.36 7.90
C GLU A 52 8.67 -32.69 9.16
N VAL A 53 7.65 -33.56 9.01
CA VAL A 53 6.99 -34.21 10.13
C VAL A 53 7.79 -35.45 10.48
N VAL A 54 8.42 -35.46 11.63
CA VAL A 54 9.23 -36.57 12.14
C VAL A 54 8.41 -37.38 13.13
N GLN A 55 8.37 -38.72 12.93
CA GLN A 55 7.68 -39.60 13.83
C GLN A 55 8.57 -39.90 15.09
N ASP A 56 8.03 -39.62 16.24
CA ASP A 56 8.59 -40.10 17.49
C ASP A 56 7.89 -41.42 17.85
N THR A 57 8.56 -42.51 17.56
CA THR A 57 8.04 -43.88 17.82
C THR A 57 7.95 -44.24 19.27
N GLU A 58 8.78 -43.62 20.13
CA GLU A 58 8.79 -43.90 21.58
C GLU A 58 7.59 -43.26 22.27
N ASN A 59 7.29 -42.00 21.93
CA ASN A 59 6.19 -41.25 22.54
C ASN A 59 4.89 -41.32 21.69
N ARG A 60 4.90 -42.00 20.54
CA ARG A 60 3.77 -42.07 19.58
C ARG A 60 3.26 -40.68 19.15
N THR A 61 4.16 -39.75 18.99
CA THR A 61 3.85 -38.37 18.57
C THR A 61 4.57 -38.01 17.29
N ASN A 62 4.08 -36.98 16.59
CA ASN A 62 4.72 -36.42 15.41
C ASN A 62 5.20 -35.01 15.73
N TRP A 63 6.40 -34.71 15.33
CA TRP A 63 7.01 -33.40 15.52
C TRP A 63 7.28 -32.72 14.19
N ILE A 64 7.05 -31.42 14.14
CA ILE A 64 7.48 -30.60 13.02
C ILE A 64 8.90 -30.15 13.31
N MET A 65 9.86 -30.61 12.52
CA MET A 65 11.28 -30.32 12.70
C MET A 65 11.86 -29.62 11.47
N ALA A 66 12.74 -28.65 11.72
CA ALA A 66 13.61 -28.09 10.71
C ALA A 66 14.92 -28.89 10.70
N LEU A 67 15.22 -29.49 9.57
CA LEU A 67 16.41 -30.31 9.36
C LEU A 67 17.45 -29.53 8.57
N GLU A 68 18.72 -29.57 8.99
CA GLU A 68 19.83 -28.93 8.29
C GLU A 68 20.52 -29.96 7.39
N GLY A 69 20.78 -29.56 6.13
CA GLY A 69 21.58 -30.38 5.21
C GLY A 69 20.98 -31.72 4.78
N ASP A 70 21.83 -32.72 4.67
CA ASP A 70 21.49 -34.06 4.20
C ASP A 70 21.04 -35.04 5.31
N GLU A 71 20.57 -34.54 6.43
CA GLU A 71 20.03 -35.41 7.49
C GLU A 71 18.92 -36.29 6.91
N ARG A 72 19.14 -37.61 6.93
CA ARG A 72 18.15 -38.58 6.47
C ARG A 72 17.09 -38.76 7.55
N CYS A 73 15.93 -38.17 7.35
CA CYS A 73 14.76 -38.47 8.16
C CYS A 73 13.75 -39.30 7.36
N SER A 74 13.11 -40.23 8.05
CA SER A 74 11.99 -41.02 7.52
C SER A 74 10.67 -40.26 7.58
N GLY A 75 10.70 -38.93 7.72
CA GLY A 75 9.52 -38.10 7.89
C GLY A 75 8.82 -37.76 6.59
N VAL A 76 7.58 -37.33 6.71
CA VAL A 76 6.77 -36.83 5.61
C VAL A 76 6.99 -35.34 5.45
N ASN A 77 7.16 -34.89 4.19
CA ASN A 77 7.34 -33.48 3.90
C ASN A 77 6.12 -32.67 4.35
N ILE A 78 6.33 -31.70 5.22
CA ILE A 78 5.26 -30.87 5.78
C ILE A 78 4.48 -30.12 4.72
N ARG A 79 5.13 -29.72 3.62
CA ARG A 79 4.44 -29.05 2.48
C ARG A 79 3.35 -29.95 1.89
N SER A 80 3.63 -31.25 1.77
CA SER A 80 2.64 -32.22 1.30
C SER A 80 1.46 -32.33 2.25
N LEU A 81 1.72 -32.37 3.57
CA LEU A 81 0.66 -32.35 4.59
C LEU A 81 -0.18 -31.07 4.51
N LEU A 82 0.45 -29.90 4.49
CA LEU A 82 -0.26 -28.61 4.42
C LEU A 82 -1.07 -28.46 3.13
N ARG A 83 -0.58 -28.96 2.01
CA ARG A 83 -1.33 -28.99 0.74
C ARG A 83 -2.58 -29.89 0.82
N GLU A 84 -2.45 -31.04 1.46
CA GLU A 84 -3.60 -31.92 1.63
C GLU A 84 -4.62 -31.34 2.60
N ILE A 85 -4.16 -30.67 3.68
CA ILE A 85 -5.05 -29.94 4.60
C ILE A 85 -5.75 -28.79 3.83
N ALA A 86 -5.01 -27.98 3.08
CA ALA A 86 -5.60 -26.91 2.29
C ALA A 86 -6.60 -27.44 1.25
N GLY A 87 -6.25 -28.54 0.58
CA GLY A 87 -7.16 -29.23 -0.34
C GLY A 87 -8.43 -29.77 0.33
N PHE A 88 -8.29 -30.30 1.55
CA PHE A 88 -9.43 -30.74 2.35
C PHE A 88 -10.33 -29.56 2.77
N LEU A 89 -9.75 -28.46 3.25
CA LEU A 89 -10.52 -27.27 3.63
C LEU A 89 -11.27 -26.68 2.44
N THR A 90 -10.64 -26.59 1.27
CA THR A 90 -11.30 -26.17 0.04
C THR A 90 -12.47 -27.10 -0.35
N TYR A 91 -12.26 -28.38 -0.23
CA TYR A 91 -13.32 -29.38 -0.48
C TYR A 91 -14.47 -29.24 0.51
N PHE A 92 -14.16 -29.04 1.79
CA PHE A 92 -15.16 -28.82 2.84
C PHE A 92 -15.98 -27.55 2.56
N GLN A 93 -15.31 -26.44 2.25
CA GLN A 93 -15.97 -25.17 1.92
C GLN A 93 -16.94 -25.33 0.74
N LYS A 94 -16.47 -25.93 -0.37
CA LYS A 94 -17.34 -26.20 -1.53
C LYS A 94 -18.51 -27.12 -1.22
N GLY A 95 -18.30 -28.09 -0.36
CA GLY A 95 -19.37 -28.98 0.08
C GLY A 95 -20.41 -28.25 0.93
N VAL A 96 -20.00 -27.35 1.80
CA VAL A 96 -20.91 -26.50 2.57
C VAL A 96 -21.69 -25.56 1.66
N GLU A 97 -21.00 -24.90 0.72
CA GLU A 97 -21.64 -24.05 -0.29
C GLU A 97 -22.72 -24.79 -1.07
N TYR A 98 -22.38 -25.94 -1.63
CA TYR A 98 -23.34 -26.79 -2.33
C TYR A 98 -24.56 -27.19 -1.47
N LEU A 99 -24.32 -27.54 -0.20
CA LEU A 99 -25.44 -27.88 0.72
C LEU A 99 -26.29 -26.64 1.03
N ALA A 100 -25.66 -25.47 1.18
CA ALA A 100 -26.34 -24.20 1.43
C ALA A 100 -27.21 -23.78 0.21
N GLU A 101 -26.67 -23.90 -1.00
CA GLU A 101 -27.44 -23.66 -2.24
C GLU A 101 -28.66 -24.56 -2.37
N ASN A 102 -28.49 -25.88 -2.12
CA ASN A 102 -29.62 -26.82 -2.12
C ASN A 102 -30.62 -26.46 -1.02
N TYR A 103 -30.15 -26.03 0.17
CA TYR A 103 -31.07 -25.61 1.23
C TYR A 103 -31.84 -24.33 0.84
N CYS A 104 -31.23 -23.39 0.17
CA CYS A 104 -31.91 -22.22 -0.39
C CYS A 104 -33.00 -22.64 -1.40
N GLN A 105 -32.73 -23.63 -2.29
CA GLN A 105 -33.68 -24.12 -3.25
C GLN A 105 -34.88 -24.82 -2.57
N LEU A 106 -34.62 -25.68 -1.60
CA LEU A 106 -35.68 -26.37 -0.84
C LEU A 106 -36.56 -25.35 -0.08
N LYS A 107 -35.97 -24.32 0.50
CA LYS A 107 -36.73 -23.25 1.16
C LYS A 107 -37.60 -22.46 0.19
N LYS A 108 -37.13 -22.21 -1.01
CA LYS A 108 -37.87 -21.54 -2.07
C LYS A 108 -39.06 -22.36 -2.55
N GLU A 109 -38.97 -23.70 -2.52
CA GLU A 109 -40.05 -24.58 -2.87
C GLU A 109 -41.11 -24.74 -1.76
N ASP A 110 -40.66 -24.61 -0.48
CA ASP A 110 -41.53 -24.78 0.72
C ASP A 110 -42.33 -23.52 1.07
N ASP A 111 -41.80 -22.33 0.78
CA ASP A 111 -42.47 -21.09 1.11
C ASP A 111 -43.36 -20.59 -0.03
N ALA A 112 -44.64 -20.47 0.26
CA ALA A 112 -45.62 -19.82 -0.61
C ALA A 112 -45.35 -18.31 -0.84
N VAL A 113 -44.29 -17.78 -0.22
CA VAL A 113 -43.78 -16.42 -0.33
C VAL A 113 -42.49 -16.47 -1.14
N GLN A 114 -42.46 -15.82 -2.29
CA GLN A 114 -41.32 -15.80 -3.25
C GLN A 114 -40.13 -14.95 -2.74
N GLU A 115 -39.81 -14.96 -1.48
CA GLU A 115 -38.60 -14.28 -0.96
C GLU A 115 -37.38 -15.20 -1.13
N VAL A 116 -36.31 -14.60 -1.68
CA VAL A 116 -35.01 -15.28 -1.83
C VAL A 116 -34.41 -15.51 -0.46
N TYR A 117 -34.29 -16.76 -0.06
CA TYR A 117 -33.61 -17.10 1.21
C TYR A 117 -32.11 -16.74 1.09
N PRO A 118 -31.54 -15.88 1.99
CA PRO A 118 -30.16 -15.41 1.88
C PRO A 118 -29.15 -16.54 2.01
N LEU A 119 -28.18 -16.58 1.09
CA LEU A 119 -27.17 -17.65 1.05
C LEU A 119 -26.27 -17.66 2.30
N ASP A 120 -25.93 -16.51 2.86
CA ASP A 120 -25.13 -16.42 4.08
C ASP A 120 -25.84 -17.04 5.30
N ILE A 121 -27.16 -16.89 5.39
CA ILE A 121 -27.98 -17.54 6.43
C ILE A 121 -28.02 -19.06 6.20
N ALA A 122 -28.15 -19.51 4.95
CA ALA A 122 -28.10 -20.92 4.61
C ALA A 122 -26.74 -21.54 4.96
N VAL A 123 -25.63 -20.88 4.64
CA VAL A 123 -24.27 -21.31 5.01
C VAL A 123 -24.15 -21.45 6.53
N LYS A 124 -24.57 -20.44 7.29
CA LYS A 124 -24.57 -20.50 8.77
C LYS A 124 -25.40 -21.66 9.29
N THR A 125 -26.56 -21.87 8.70
CA THR A 125 -27.47 -22.99 9.08
C THR A 125 -26.79 -24.34 8.84
N VAL A 126 -26.14 -24.52 7.70
CA VAL A 126 -25.38 -25.74 7.40
C VAL A 126 -24.23 -25.93 8.34
N LEU A 127 -23.43 -24.88 8.60
CA LEU A 127 -22.27 -24.94 9.48
C LEU A 127 -22.63 -25.23 10.95
N ASN A 128 -23.73 -24.69 11.43
CA ASN A 128 -24.22 -24.95 12.79
C ASN A 128 -24.52 -26.44 13.05
N ASN A 129 -24.88 -27.19 12.01
CA ASN A 129 -25.09 -28.65 12.13
C ASN A 129 -23.79 -29.45 12.33
N PHE A 130 -22.61 -28.80 12.13
CA PHE A 130 -21.33 -29.43 12.43
C PHE A 130 -20.86 -29.17 13.88
N HIS A 131 -21.69 -28.53 14.71
CA HIS A 131 -21.41 -28.21 16.11
C HIS A 131 -20.11 -27.39 16.32
N LEU A 132 -19.83 -26.51 15.38
CA LEU A 132 -18.71 -25.58 15.47
C LEU A 132 -19.06 -24.40 16.39
N ASP A 133 -18.04 -23.80 17.02
CA ASP A 133 -18.25 -22.59 17.78
C ASP A 133 -18.64 -21.39 16.89
N SER A 134 -19.29 -20.39 17.47
CA SER A 134 -19.81 -19.24 16.74
C SER A 134 -18.73 -18.42 16.01
N GLY A 135 -17.53 -18.34 16.56
CA GLY A 135 -16.39 -17.65 15.93
C GLY A 135 -15.96 -18.37 14.66
N THR A 136 -15.80 -19.71 14.74
CA THR A 136 -15.48 -20.56 13.58
C THR A 136 -16.58 -20.53 12.53
N VAL A 137 -17.87 -20.55 12.92
CA VAL A 137 -19.01 -20.44 11.97
C VAL A 137 -18.96 -19.11 11.23
N ASN A 138 -18.76 -17.99 11.94
CA ASN A 138 -18.68 -16.68 11.29
C ASN A 138 -17.46 -16.57 10.36
N PHE A 139 -16.29 -17.04 10.80
CA PHE A 139 -15.08 -17.08 9.97
C PHE A 139 -15.27 -17.87 8.68
N LEU A 140 -15.79 -19.09 8.77
CA LEU A 140 -16.05 -19.94 7.59
C LEU A 140 -17.14 -19.35 6.70
N THR A 141 -18.19 -18.74 7.27
CA THR A 141 -19.23 -18.08 6.48
C THR A 141 -18.65 -16.95 5.64
N ASN A 142 -17.86 -16.06 6.26
CA ASN A 142 -17.23 -14.96 5.54
C ASN A 142 -16.32 -15.48 4.42
N ASN A 143 -15.48 -16.46 4.72
CA ASN A 143 -14.58 -17.06 3.72
C ASN A 143 -15.36 -17.71 2.55
N ILE A 144 -16.46 -18.40 2.81
CA ILE A 144 -17.29 -19.01 1.76
C ILE A 144 -17.95 -17.93 0.91
N MET A 145 -18.49 -16.88 1.55
CA MET A 145 -19.17 -15.79 0.83
C MET A 145 -18.22 -14.93 -0.01
N GLU A 146 -16.98 -14.75 0.45
CA GLU A 146 -15.96 -13.99 -0.28
C GLU A 146 -15.32 -14.77 -1.43
N HIS A 147 -15.32 -16.11 -1.37
CA HIS A 147 -14.61 -16.99 -2.30
C HIS A 147 -15.47 -17.58 -3.43
N ASN A 148 -16.58 -16.98 -3.78
CA ASN A 148 -17.43 -17.40 -4.92
C ASN A 148 -16.75 -17.25 -6.31
N ILE A 149 -15.45 -17.54 -6.41
CA ILE A 149 -14.69 -17.59 -7.65
C ILE A 149 -14.48 -19.07 -8.02
N PRO A 150 -15.04 -19.54 -9.14
CA PRO A 150 -14.92 -20.94 -9.53
C PRO A 150 -13.48 -21.42 -9.63
N TYR A 151 -13.17 -22.48 -8.91
CA TYR A 151 -11.85 -23.15 -8.92
C TYR A 151 -11.46 -23.73 -10.32
N GLU A 152 -12.40 -23.76 -11.25
CA GLU A 152 -12.25 -24.38 -12.57
C GLU A 152 -11.30 -23.67 -13.54
N LEU A 153 -10.80 -22.47 -13.17
CA LEU A 153 -9.90 -21.70 -14.02
C LEU A 153 -8.40 -21.92 -13.73
N ARG A 154 -8.04 -22.94 -12.96
CA ARG A 154 -6.67 -23.46 -12.97
C ARG A 154 -6.45 -24.23 -14.26
N GLY A 155 -6.37 -23.51 -15.38
CA GLY A 155 -6.07 -24.09 -16.67
C GLY A 155 -4.78 -24.92 -16.62
N LYS A 156 -4.87 -26.16 -17.04
CA LYS A 156 -3.70 -26.97 -17.41
C LYS A 156 -2.99 -26.28 -18.57
N THR A 157 -2.18 -25.30 -18.27
CA THR A 157 -1.27 -24.72 -19.27
C THR A 157 0.08 -25.43 -19.14
N ASN A 158 0.34 -26.35 -20.06
CA ASN A 158 1.65 -26.90 -20.36
C ASN A 158 2.55 -25.84 -21.06
N ALA A 159 2.44 -24.58 -20.73
CA ALA A 159 3.38 -23.56 -21.18
C ALA A 159 4.43 -23.39 -20.09
N ILE A 160 5.67 -23.24 -20.49
CA ILE A 160 6.80 -22.84 -19.66
C ILE A 160 6.28 -21.74 -18.73
N GLN A 161 6.11 -22.10 -17.48
CA GLN A 161 5.47 -21.24 -16.50
C GLN A 161 6.41 -20.06 -16.25
N GLU A 162 6.04 -18.90 -16.75
CA GLU A 162 6.45 -17.65 -16.14
C GLU A 162 5.80 -17.62 -14.76
N HIS A 163 6.54 -18.07 -13.75
CA HIS A 163 6.08 -18.20 -12.40
C HIS A 163 6.18 -16.86 -11.67
N GLY A 164 5.39 -15.87 -12.08
CA GLY A 164 5.21 -14.65 -11.32
C GLY A 164 4.06 -14.81 -10.32
N PHE A 165 4.09 -14.09 -9.18
CA PHE A 165 3.01 -14.17 -8.20
C PHE A 165 1.67 -13.71 -8.76
N TYR A 166 1.63 -12.86 -9.77
CA TYR A 166 0.43 -12.47 -10.50
C TYR A 166 -0.37 -13.66 -11.06
N ASN A 167 0.34 -14.69 -11.52
CA ASN A 167 -0.28 -15.85 -12.15
C ASN A 167 -0.51 -17.01 -11.18
N ALA A 168 0.40 -17.19 -10.24
CA ALA A 168 0.40 -18.33 -9.32
C ALA A 168 -0.30 -18.01 -7.99
N GLY A 169 -0.46 -16.73 -7.67
CA GLY A 169 -0.88 -16.32 -6.35
C GLY A 169 0.22 -16.55 -5.30
N PHE A 170 -0.08 -16.50 -4.03
CA PHE A 170 0.89 -16.76 -2.96
C PHE A 170 0.25 -17.44 -1.76
N SER A 171 1.08 -18.17 -1.01
CA SER A 171 0.67 -18.86 0.20
C SER A 171 1.77 -18.77 1.25
N TYR A 172 1.41 -18.33 2.44
CA TYR A 172 2.27 -18.29 3.60
C TYR A 172 1.76 -19.21 4.70
N TYR A 173 2.70 -19.85 5.36
CA TYR A 173 2.44 -20.72 6.48
C TYR A 173 3.35 -20.33 7.63
N ASP A 174 2.76 -19.90 8.74
CA ASP A 174 3.48 -19.62 9.98
C ASP A 174 3.10 -20.64 11.04
N ILE A 175 4.07 -21.39 11.55
CA ILE A 175 3.88 -22.44 12.54
C ILE A 175 4.40 -21.95 13.87
N VAL A 176 3.55 -21.91 14.86
CA VAL A 176 3.80 -21.34 16.17
C VAL A 176 3.44 -22.35 17.24
N ASP A 177 4.36 -22.60 18.17
CA ASP A 177 4.05 -23.35 19.36
C ASP A 177 3.09 -22.58 20.27
N SER A 178 2.12 -23.26 20.84
CA SER A 178 1.17 -22.66 21.77
C SER A 178 1.86 -22.25 23.07
N ASP A 179 1.50 -21.05 23.59
CA ASP A 179 1.93 -20.61 24.92
C ASP A 179 1.23 -21.34 26.06
N GLU A 180 0.03 -21.86 25.77
CA GLU A 180 -0.85 -22.46 26.79
C GLU A 180 -0.62 -23.97 26.95
N HIS A 181 -0.12 -24.64 25.90
CA HIS A 181 0.07 -26.08 25.88
C HIS A 181 1.34 -26.47 25.12
N ASP A 182 2.25 -27.16 25.77
CA ASP A 182 3.54 -27.59 25.19
C ASP A 182 3.41 -28.57 24.00
N THR A 183 2.20 -29.08 23.76
CA THR A 183 1.93 -30.09 22.74
C THR A 183 1.08 -29.59 21.57
N LEU A 184 0.73 -28.31 21.56
CA LEU A 184 -0.08 -27.71 20.49
C LEU A 184 0.76 -26.73 19.69
N SER A 185 0.72 -26.87 18.37
CA SER A 185 1.21 -25.88 17.42
C SER A 185 0.04 -25.24 16.68
N LYS A 186 0.06 -23.93 16.53
CA LYS A 186 -0.87 -23.18 15.69
C LYS A 186 -0.25 -23.00 14.31
N ILE A 187 -1.03 -23.24 13.28
CA ILE A 187 -0.63 -23.02 11.90
C ILE A 187 -1.47 -21.88 11.35
N TYR A 188 -0.84 -20.76 11.06
CA TYR A 188 -1.46 -19.66 10.35
C TYR A 188 -1.22 -19.85 8.85
N MET A 189 -2.28 -19.85 8.08
CA MET A 189 -2.24 -20.02 6.63
C MET A 189 -2.85 -18.79 5.98
N CYS A 190 -2.10 -18.19 5.06
CA CYS A 190 -2.58 -17.08 4.26
C CYS A 190 -2.35 -17.44 2.79
N THR A 191 -3.42 -17.66 2.05
CA THR A 191 -3.36 -18.12 0.66
C THR A 191 -4.18 -17.20 -0.23
N PHE A 192 -3.55 -16.69 -1.28
CA PHE A 192 -4.18 -15.88 -2.33
C PHE A 192 -3.89 -16.53 -3.68
N SER A 193 -4.92 -16.90 -4.39
CA SER A 193 -4.78 -17.55 -5.70
C SER A 193 -4.81 -16.56 -6.87
N ARG A 194 -5.15 -15.30 -6.59
CA ARG A 194 -5.29 -14.26 -7.62
C ARG A 194 -4.90 -12.90 -7.08
N THR A 195 -4.36 -12.09 -7.97
CA THR A 195 -4.13 -10.67 -7.74
C THR A 195 -5.21 -9.83 -8.42
N PRO A 196 -5.39 -8.55 -8.04
CA PRO A 196 -6.29 -7.64 -8.75
C PRO A 196 -6.03 -7.59 -10.25
N GLU A 197 -4.76 -7.63 -10.65
CA GLU A 197 -4.32 -7.61 -12.05
C GLU A 197 -4.76 -8.86 -12.82
N SER A 198 -4.54 -10.04 -12.25
CA SER A 198 -4.95 -11.30 -12.88
C SER A 198 -6.47 -11.40 -13.01
N PHE A 199 -7.21 -10.86 -12.03
CA PHE A 199 -8.66 -10.75 -12.10
C PHE A 199 -9.11 -9.77 -13.20
N LEU A 200 -8.45 -8.61 -13.33
CA LEU A 200 -8.74 -7.67 -14.40
C LEU A 200 -8.48 -8.26 -15.78
N VAL A 201 -7.39 -9.02 -15.97
CA VAL A 201 -7.12 -9.75 -17.21
C VAL A 201 -8.24 -10.71 -17.56
N GLU A 202 -8.79 -11.41 -16.56
CA GLU A 202 -9.94 -12.31 -16.79
C GLU A 202 -11.19 -11.54 -17.22
N ILE A 203 -11.50 -10.41 -16.60
CA ILE A 203 -12.60 -9.54 -17.04
C ILE A 203 -12.38 -9.09 -18.49
N CYS A 204 -11.16 -8.65 -18.84
CA CYS A 204 -10.82 -8.23 -20.20
C CYS A 204 -10.95 -9.35 -21.24
N SER A 205 -10.86 -10.63 -20.84
CA SER A 205 -11.08 -11.76 -21.75
C SER A 205 -12.54 -11.93 -22.17
N ARG A 206 -13.48 -11.33 -21.41
CA ARG A 206 -14.94 -11.48 -21.61
C ARG A 206 -15.64 -10.18 -21.98
N ALA A 207 -14.98 -9.03 -21.73
CA ALA A 207 -15.58 -7.73 -21.94
C ALA A 207 -14.52 -6.70 -22.36
N MET A 208 -14.97 -5.67 -23.08
CA MET A 208 -14.16 -4.48 -23.32
C MET A 208 -14.12 -3.65 -22.02
N VAL A 209 -12.92 -3.38 -21.53
CA VAL A 209 -12.70 -2.56 -20.35
C VAL A 209 -12.04 -1.26 -20.74
N VAL A 210 -12.63 -0.14 -20.33
CA VAL A 210 -12.06 1.21 -20.51
C VAL A 210 -11.71 1.77 -19.14
N GLY A 211 -10.41 1.88 -18.87
CA GLY A 211 -9.89 2.48 -17.63
C GLY A 211 -9.72 3.99 -17.80
N MET A 212 -10.41 4.78 -16.96
CA MET A 212 -10.29 6.25 -16.96
C MET A 212 -9.95 6.74 -15.57
N SER A 213 -8.80 7.39 -15.44
CA SER A 213 -8.39 8.11 -14.24
C SER A 213 -7.31 9.14 -14.61
N ALA A 214 -7.25 10.23 -13.87
CA ALA A 214 -6.18 11.21 -14.01
C ALA A 214 -4.77 10.61 -13.84
N THR A 215 -4.65 9.47 -13.21
CA THR A 215 -3.38 8.80 -12.90
C THR A 215 -3.33 7.34 -13.38
N ALA A 216 -4.28 6.93 -14.24
CA ALA A 216 -4.31 5.55 -14.75
C ALA A 216 -3.05 5.18 -15.55
N GLY A 217 -2.42 6.15 -16.21
CA GLY A 217 -1.22 5.95 -17.01
C GLY A 217 0.09 5.91 -16.23
N LEU A 218 0.07 6.18 -14.93
CA LEU A 218 1.28 6.14 -14.11
C LEU A 218 1.68 4.70 -13.78
N TYR A 219 2.94 4.37 -14.08
CA TYR A 219 3.52 3.08 -13.72
C TYR A 219 3.78 3.02 -12.22
N THR A 220 2.93 2.32 -11.50
CA THR A 220 3.14 1.93 -10.11
C THR A 220 2.34 0.67 -9.84
N ASN A 221 2.98 -0.33 -9.27
CA ASN A 221 2.36 -1.57 -8.87
C ASN A 221 1.78 -1.52 -7.44
N ILE A 222 2.12 -0.48 -6.67
CA ILE A 222 1.50 -0.22 -5.37
C ILE A 222 0.40 0.83 -5.55
N GLY A 223 -0.85 0.47 -5.20
CA GLY A 223 -1.99 1.38 -5.24
C GLY A 223 -2.48 1.74 -6.65
N ASN A 224 -2.09 0.99 -7.66
CA ASN A 224 -2.61 1.00 -9.03
C ASN A 224 -2.44 -0.40 -9.62
N TYR A 225 -3.11 -0.70 -10.74
CA TYR A 225 -2.80 -1.92 -11.49
C TYR A 225 -1.40 -1.84 -12.10
N ASP A 226 -0.68 -2.96 -12.11
CA ASP A 226 0.57 -3.08 -12.85
C ASP A 226 0.28 -3.10 -14.36
N LEU A 227 0.53 -1.95 -15.01
CA LEU A 227 0.27 -1.79 -16.45
C LEU A 227 1.22 -2.63 -17.31
N GLU A 228 2.42 -2.92 -16.81
CA GLU A 228 3.40 -3.77 -17.52
C GLU A 228 2.91 -5.22 -17.58
N TYR A 229 2.44 -5.74 -16.45
CA TYR A 229 1.80 -7.04 -16.40
C TYR A 229 0.56 -7.10 -17.30
N LEU A 230 -0.33 -6.12 -17.23
CA LEU A 230 -1.52 -6.06 -18.09
C LEU A 230 -1.14 -6.05 -19.57
N ARG A 231 -0.15 -5.25 -19.97
CA ARG A 231 0.36 -5.20 -21.34
C ARG A 231 0.91 -6.53 -21.80
N SER A 232 1.72 -7.21 -20.98
CA SER A 232 2.30 -8.52 -21.29
C SER A 232 1.24 -9.59 -21.50
N ARG A 233 0.16 -9.55 -20.69
CA ARG A 233 -0.93 -10.54 -20.73
C ARG A 233 -1.94 -10.30 -21.84
N LEU A 234 -2.34 -9.05 -22.03
CA LEU A 234 -3.36 -8.67 -23.02
C LEU A 234 -2.78 -8.42 -24.41
N ARG A 235 -1.47 -8.21 -24.52
CA ARG A 235 -0.72 -8.04 -25.80
C ARG A 235 -1.36 -6.95 -26.69
N SER A 236 -1.80 -7.31 -27.91
CA SER A 236 -2.43 -6.40 -28.85
C SER A 236 -3.81 -5.89 -28.39
N SER A 237 -4.44 -6.56 -27.40
CA SER A 237 -5.70 -6.11 -26.81
C SER A 237 -5.52 -5.02 -25.76
N PHE A 238 -4.29 -4.79 -25.27
CA PHE A 238 -3.97 -3.68 -24.39
C PHE A 238 -3.68 -2.44 -25.25
N VAL A 239 -4.60 -1.49 -25.24
CA VAL A 239 -4.51 -0.28 -26.07
C VAL A 239 -4.39 0.95 -25.19
N ARG A 240 -3.42 1.81 -25.50
CA ARG A 240 -3.32 3.18 -24.97
C ARG A 240 -3.54 4.16 -26.11
N PRO A 241 -4.10 5.37 -25.84
CA PRO A 241 -4.17 6.40 -26.86
C PRO A 241 -2.79 6.66 -27.47
N SER A 242 -2.71 6.71 -28.78
CA SER A 242 -1.47 6.95 -29.54
C SER A 242 -1.75 7.75 -30.79
N GLY A 243 -0.71 8.28 -31.43
CA GLY A 243 -0.79 9.00 -32.68
C GLY A 243 -1.81 10.16 -32.62
N ALA A 244 -2.70 10.22 -33.60
CA ALA A 244 -3.70 11.31 -33.72
C ALA A 244 -4.68 11.38 -32.54
N ALA A 245 -4.98 10.24 -31.87
CA ALA A 245 -5.85 10.23 -30.70
C ALA A 245 -5.16 10.90 -29.50
N LEU A 246 -3.90 10.55 -29.23
CA LEU A 246 -3.09 11.17 -28.18
C LEU A 246 -2.90 12.66 -28.44
N GLN A 247 -2.62 13.05 -29.71
CA GLN A 247 -2.47 14.44 -30.08
C GLN A 247 -3.73 15.25 -29.80
N ARG A 248 -4.93 14.76 -30.18
CA ARG A 248 -6.21 15.42 -29.88
C ARG A 248 -6.45 15.59 -28.39
N ILE A 249 -6.12 14.56 -27.58
CA ILE A 249 -6.24 14.65 -26.12
C ILE A 249 -5.28 15.71 -25.59
N THR A 250 -4.03 15.71 -26.06
CA THR A 250 -3.01 16.70 -25.68
C THR A 250 -3.44 18.12 -26.01
N GLU A 251 -3.95 18.36 -27.24
CA GLU A 251 -4.47 19.64 -27.65
C GLU A 251 -5.65 20.07 -26.77
N ALA A 252 -6.63 19.20 -26.53
CA ALA A 252 -7.77 19.50 -25.67
C ALA A 252 -7.36 19.85 -24.23
N ILE A 253 -6.40 19.11 -23.64
CA ILE A 253 -5.88 19.42 -22.31
C ILE A 253 -5.09 20.73 -22.31
N SER A 254 -4.29 20.99 -23.36
CA SER A 254 -3.51 22.23 -23.49
C SER A 254 -4.42 23.46 -23.57
N GLU A 255 -5.56 23.34 -24.23
CA GLU A 255 -6.57 24.41 -24.27
C GLU A 255 -7.17 24.69 -22.87
N THR A 256 -7.32 23.67 -22.00
CA THR A 256 -7.83 23.90 -20.63
C THR A 256 -6.84 24.68 -19.76
N THR A 257 -5.56 24.69 -20.11
CA THR A 257 -4.49 25.41 -19.40
C THR A 257 -4.08 26.71 -20.08
N ARG A 258 -4.74 27.08 -21.19
CA ARG A 258 -4.50 28.34 -21.88
C ARG A 258 -4.87 29.52 -20.97
N GLY A 259 -3.97 30.47 -20.79
CA GLY A 259 -4.20 31.64 -19.95
C GLY A 259 -3.71 31.50 -18.49
N TYR A 260 -3.02 30.43 -18.17
CA TYR A 260 -2.30 30.33 -16.88
C TYR A 260 -1.17 31.36 -16.72
N ASP A 261 -0.75 32.01 -17.80
CA ASP A 261 0.15 33.15 -17.80
C ASP A 261 -0.45 34.39 -17.09
N ARG A 262 -1.78 34.45 -16.94
CA ARG A 262 -2.50 35.52 -16.22
C ARG A 262 -2.53 35.37 -14.73
N ILE A 263 -2.10 34.24 -14.19
CA ILE A 263 -2.09 33.94 -12.76
C ILE A 263 -0.68 33.59 -12.29
N SER A 264 -0.46 33.72 -10.99
CA SER A 264 0.80 33.33 -10.35
C SER A 264 0.59 32.03 -9.56
N ILE A 265 1.52 31.10 -9.66
CA ILE A 265 1.55 29.91 -8.80
C ILE A 265 2.77 30.04 -7.87
N ARG A 266 2.50 30.15 -6.58
CA ARG A 266 3.54 30.21 -5.54
C ARG A 266 3.67 28.85 -4.88
N THR A 267 4.88 28.34 -4.86
CA THR A 267 5.18 27.01 -4.28
C THR A 267 6.17 27.17 -3.13
N GLU A 268 5.92 26.46 -2.04
CA GLU A 268 6.76 26.48 -0.86
C GLU A 268 6.86 25.09 -0.21
N PHE A 269 8.06 24.74 0.30
CA PHE A 269 8.28 23.50 1.01
C PHE A 269 8.53 23.78 2.50
N ILE A 270 7.66 23.23 3.35
CA ILE A 270 7.83 23.29 4.81
C ILE A 270 8.90 22.27 5.19
N ARG A 271 10.00 22.77 5.73
CA ARG A 271 11.15 21.95 6.11
C ARG A 271 11.12 21.63 7.60
N ILE A 272 10.66 20.42 7.93
CA ILE A 272 10.66 19.86 9.28
C ILE A 272 11.13 18.42 9.17
N GLU A 273 12.42 18.16 9.41
CA GLU A 273 13.06 16.85 9.23
C GLU A 273 13.41 16.17 10.56
N SER A 274 13.56 16.96 11.62
CA SER A 274 13.96 16.49 12.96
C SER A 274 13.05 17.04 14.05
N LEU A 275 13.22 16.53 15.27
CA LEU A 275 12.58 17.10 16.46
C LEU A 275 13.07 18.52 16.74
N GLU A 276 14.36 18.77 16.52
CA GLU A 276 14.97 20.08 16.70
C GLU A 276 14.39 21.10 15.71
N ASP A 277 14.26 20.73 14.42
CA ASP A 277 13.60 21.59 13.43
C ASP A 277 12.14 21.90 13.84
N SER A 278 11.45 20.90 14.38
CA SER A 278 10.07 21.08 14.86
C SER A 278 9.98 22.07 16.01
N LEU A 279 10.88 21.96 17.00
CA LEU A 279 10.93 22.86 18.15
C LEU A 279 11.28 24.29 17.72
N THR A 280 12.33 24.45 16.90
CA THR A 280 12.75 25.76 16.40
C THR A 280 11.65 26.43 15.56
N MET A 281 10.97 25.66 14.71
CA MET A 281 9.83 26.17 13.93
C MET A 281 8.69 26.62 14.84
N LEU A 282 8.33 25.80 15.83
CA LEU A 282 7.22 26.13 16.73
C LEU A 282 7.56 27.32 17.64
N GLU A 283 8.78 27.39 18.14
CA GLU A 283 9.29 28.55 18.87
C GLU A 283 9.16 29.84 18.05
N SER A 284 9.59 29.78 16.79
CA SER A 284 9.46 30.93 15.87
C SER A 284 7.99 31.32 15.63
N LEU A 285 7.07 30.33 15.55
CA LEU A 285 5.65 30.56 15.37
C LEU A 285 4.99 31.18 16.61
N LEU A 286 5.39 30.76 17.79
CA LEU A 286 4.79 31.20 19.06
C LEU A 286 5.51 32.40 19.65
N GLU A 287 6.77 32.65 19.28
CA GLU A 287 7.72 33.57 19.93
C GLU A 287 7.90 33.21 21.43
N ASP A 288 7.70 31.93 21.77
CA ASP A 288 7.71 31.42 23.13
C ASP A 288 8.27 30.00 23.17
N TRP A 289 9.49 29.85 23.68
CA TRP A 289 10.17 28.57 23.85
C TRP A 289 9.46 27.67 24.90
N GLU A 290 8.95 28.25 25.98
CA GLU A 290 8.28 27.48 27.04
C GLU A 290 7.00 26.84 26.50
N ALA A 291 6.20 27.60 25.75
CA ALA A 291 5.01 27.10 25.09
C ALA A 291 5.35 26.00 24.06
N ALA A 292 6.40 26.14 23.28
CA ALA A 292 6.84 25.11 22.33
C ALA A 292 7.20 23.80 23.04
N ASN A 293 7.95 23.86 24.14
CA ASN A 293 8.28 22.67 24.95
C ASN A 293 7.07 22.11 25.71
N ALA A 294 6.12 22.95 26.09
CA ALA A 294 4.87 22.49 26.71
C ALA A 294 4.08 21.59 25.77
N LEU A 295 3.97 21.92 24.46
CA LEU A 295 3.33 21.05 23.48
C LEU A 295 4.03 19.70 23.37
N LEU A 296 5.37 19.69 23.30
CA LEU A 296 6.13 18.43 23.26
C LEU A 296 5.86 17.57 24.51
N THR A 297 5.76 18.22 25.68
CA THR A 297 5.45 17.55 26.94
C THR A 297 4.02 16.96 26.94
N VAL A 298 3.04 17.69 26.40
CA VAL A 298 1.66 17.19 26.22
C VAL A 298 1.66 15.97 25.31
N VAL A 299 2.33 16.04 24.15
CA VAL A 299 2.41 14.92 23.20
C VAL A 299 3.04 13.67 23.84
N ARG A 300 4.13 13.83 24.62
CA ARG A 300 4.77 12.73 25.33
C ARG A 300 3.87 12.08 26.38
N ARG A 301 3.14 12.90 27.14
CA ARG A 301 2.21 12.41 28.18
C ARG A 301 1.01 11.67 27.56
N SER A 302 0.51 12.16 26.44
CA SER A 302 -0.63 11.53 25.74
C SER A 302 -0.26 10.23 25.02
N ASN A 303 1.03 9.98 24.77
CA ASN A 303 1.54 8.82 24.05
C ASN A 303 2.72 8.16 24.81
N PRO A 304 2.47 7.59 26.02
CA PRO A 304 3.54 7.07 26.88
C PRO A 304 4.25 5.84 26.28
N GLU A 305 3.57 5.07 25.45
CA GLU A 305 4.11 3.89 24.76
C GLU A 305 5.01 4.26 23.56
N GLU A 306 4.87 5.49 23.04
CA GLU A 306 5.64 5.95 21.88
C GLU A 306 7.04 6.40 22.31
N GLN A 307 8.07 5.64 21.90
CA GLN A 307 9.47 5.93 22.24
C GLN A 307 10.01 7.19 21.54
N ASP A 308 9.47 7.50 20.34
CA ASP A 308 9.83 8.69 19.58
C ASP A 308 8.60 9.51 19.21
N PRO A 309 8.23 10.51 20.01
CA PRO A 309 7.08 11.36 19.76
C PRO A 309 7.31 12.36 18.62
N SER A 310 8.49 12.40 18.00
CA SER A 310 8.86 13.38 16.97
C SER A 310 7.87 13.43 15.82
N TYR A 311 7.38 12.27 15.39
CA TYR A 311 6.41 12.19 14.29
C TYR A 311 5.06 12.84 14.67
N ILE A 312 4.56 12.58 15.87
CA ILE A 312 3.30 13.15 16.38
C ILE A 312 3.46 14.64 16.60
N PHE A 313 4.54 15.06 17.27
CA PHE A 313 4.84 16.46 17.54
C PHE A 313 4.97 17.26 16.23
N SER A 314 5.74 16.77 15.28
CA SER A 314 5.94 17.44 14.00
C SER A 314 4.63 17.60 13.19
N ARG A 315 3.63 16.74 13.39
CA ARG A 315 2.29 16.88 12.77
C ARG A 315 1.58 18.14 13.26
N TYR A 316 1.60 18.42 14.56
CA TYR A 316 1.07 19.67 15.10
C TYR A 316 1.80 20.87 14.52
N VAL A 317 3.14 20.81 14.51
CA VAL A 317 3.97 21.92 14.02
C VAL A 317 3.66 22.21 12.55
N ARG A 318 3.56 21.20 11.70
CA ARG A 318 3.19 21.38 10.29
C ARG A 318 1.80 21.99 10.13
N ALA A 319 0.83 21.53 10.90
CA ALA A 319 -0.54 22.08 10.85
C ALA A 319 -0.56 23.56 11.29
N LEU A 320 0.17 23.89 12.35
CA LEU A 320 0.32 25.25 12.84
C LEU A 320 1.11 26.15 11.88
N THR A 321 2.10 25.62 11.19
CA THR A 321 2.83 26.34 10.14
C THR A 321 1.92 26.67 8.96
N ALA A 322 1.13 25.71 8.51
CA ALA A 322 0.12 25.94 7.46
C ALA A 322 -0.96 26.95 7.92
N TRP A 323 -1.37 26.88 9.18
CA TRP A 323 -2.28 27.85 9.78
C TRP A 323 -1.69 29.26 9.81
N ASN A 324 -0.44 29.43 10.26
CA ASN A 324 0.26 30.72 10.24
C ASN A 324 0.34 31.29 8.82
N TYR A 325 0.70 30.46 7.83
CA TYR A 325 0.71 30.87 6.43
C TYR A 325 -0.65 31.40 5.96
N PHE A 326 -1.74 30.73 6.34
CA PHE A 326 -3.10 31.20 6.03
C PHE A 326 -3.42 32.54 6.68
N LEU A 327 -2.96 32.81 7.90
CA LEU A 327 -3.14 34.09 8.57
C LEU A 327 -2.32 35.20 7.94
N GLU A 328 -1.07 34.93 7.54
CA GLU A 328 -0.19 35.87 6.84
C GLU A 328 -0.67 36.29 5.45
N LYS A 329 -1.51 35.48 4.82
CA LYS A 329 -1.98 35.68 3.43
C LYS A 329 -3.47 35.95 3.41
N PRO A 330 -3.92 37.20 3.64
CA PRO A 330 -5.33 37.55 3.67
C PRO A 330 -6.04 37.32 2.33
N GLU A 331 -5.30 37.29 1.23
CA GLU A 331 -5.79 36.98 -0.09
C GLU A 331 -6.27 35.52 -0.25
N ILE A 332 -5.81 34.58 0.57
CA ILE A 332 -6.24 33.19 0.56
C ILE A 332 -7.62 33.10 1.22
N ARG A 333 -8.62 32.72 0.44
CA ARG A 333 -10.00 32.51 0.93
C ARG A 333 -10.23 31.06 1.35
N ALA A 334 -9.84 30.11 0.52
CA ALA A 334 -9.99 28.69 0.79
C ALA A 334 -8.61 28.01 0.80
N PHE A 335 -8.22 27.46 1.94
CA PHE A 335 -6.97 26.73 2.08
C PHE A 335 -7.26 25.27 2.46
N LEU A 336 -7.00 24.35 1.54
CA LEU A 336 -7.23 22.92 1.72
C LEU A 336 -5.95 22.21 2.16
N CYS A 337 -5.96 21.61 3.35
CA CYS A 337 -4.83 20.90 3.92
C CYS A 337 -5.08 19.39 3.91
N PHE A 338 -4.17 18.64 3.31
CA PHE A 338 -4.16 17.18 3.31
C PHE A 338 -3.18 16.63 4.34
N PHE A 339 -3.72 15.93 5.33
CA PHE A 339 -2.93 15.22 6.35
C PHE A 339 -3.12 13.70 6.23
N ASN A 340 -2.30 12.94 6.94
CA ASN A 340 -2.51 11.48 7.10
C ASN A 340 -3.63 11.16 8.09
N ALA A 341 -3.84 12.03 9.05
CA ALA A 341 -4.91 11.95 10.03
C ALA A 341 -5.47 13.34 10.24
N PHE A 342 -6.76 13.43 10.47
CA PHE A 342 -7.40 14.68 10.88
C PHE A 342 -7.46 14.77 12.41
N PRO A 343 -7.44 16.01 12.97
CA PRO A 343 -7.54 16.19 14.39
C PRO A 343 -8.94 15.79 14.89
N LYS A 344 -8.98 15.05 16.01
CA LYS A 344 -10.21 14.68 16.73
C LYS A 344 -10.07 15.07 18.19
N ARG A 345 -11.17 15.41 18.84
CA ARG A 345 -11.17 15.64 20.29
C ARG A 345 -10.73 14.38 21.02
N SER A 346 -9.89 14.55 22.02
CA SER A 346 -9.34 13.47 22.85
C SER A 346 -8.55 12.40 22.07
N ASN A 347 -8.03 12.73 20.88
CA ASN A 347 -7.15 11.80 20.14
C ASN A 347 -5.69 11.99 20.61
N PRO A 348 -5.04 10.97 21.22
CA PRO A 348 -3.68 11.11 21.74
C PRO A 348 -2.66 11.54 20.69
N SER A 349 -2.83 11.12 19.44
CA SER A 349 -1.88 11.41 18.36
C SER A 349 -2.16 12.71 17.59
N PHE A 350 -3.38 13.25 17.65
CA PHE A 350 -3.73 14.54 17.03
C PHE A 350 -5.03 15.09 17.63
N ASP A 351 -4.91 15.71 18.80
CA ASP A 351 -6.05 16.27 19.52
C ASP A 351 -6.44 17.64 18.97
N LEU A 352 -7.73 17.81 18.73
CA LEU A 352 -8.28 19.04 18.16
C LEU A 352 -8.27 20.21 19.14
N ASP A 353 -8.52 19.96 20.42
CA ASP A 353 -8.55 21.02 21.43
C ASP A 353 -7.14 21.57 21.68
N THR A 354 -6.14 20.69 21.72
CA THR A 354 -4.72 21.09 21.75
C THR A 354 -4.33 21.90 20.50
N LEU A 355 -4.77 21.47 19.31
CA LEU A 355 -4.51 22.23 18.09
C LEU A 355 -5.13 23.63 18.15
N TYR A 356 -6.36 23.76 18.63
CA TYR A 356 -7.03 25.06 18.80
C TYR A 356 -6.33 25.96 19.82
N GLU A 357 -5.82 25.41 20.90
CA GLU A 357 -5.06 26.16 21.90
C GLU A 357 -3.87 26.86 21.26
N TYR A 358 -3.00 26.10 20.57
CA TYR A 358 -1.81 26.65 19.92
C TYR A 358 -2.15 27.50 18.69
N ALA A 359 -3.17 27.18 17.94
CA ALA A 359 -3.67 28.02 16.86
C ALA A 359 -4.16 29.38 17.35
N ARG A 360 -4.75 29.44 18.56
CA ARG A 360 -5.16 30.70 19.21
C ARG A 360 -3.96 31.53 19.61
N MET A 361 -2.89 30.93 20.13
CA MET A 361 -1.66 31.64 20.48
C MET A 361 -1.05 32.31 19.23
N ILE A 362 -0.97 31.60 18.11
CA ILE A 362 -0.50 32.18 16.85
C ILE A 362 -1.43 33.29 16.35
N GLN A 363 -2.73 33.07 16.41
CA GLN A 363 -3.73 34.03 15.98
C GLN A 363 -3.64 35.37 16.73
N SER A 364 -3.25 35.37 18.01
CA SER A 364 -3.15 36.60 18.83
C SER A 364 -2.22 37.64 18.24
N ARG A 365 -1.33 37.24 17.33
CA ARG A 365 -0.37 38.11 16.60
C ARG A 365 -1.00 38.81 15.39
N TYR A 366 -2.19 38.38 14.98
CA TYR A 366 -2.84 38.91 13.79
C TYR A 366 -4.12 39.70 14.19
N PRO A 367 -4.35 40.88 13.59
CA PRO A 367 -5.52 41.66 13.88
C PRO A 367 -6.82 40.87 13.53
N SER A 368 -7.79 40.86 14.43
CA SER A 368 -9.07 40.25 14.16
C SER A 368 -9.84 41.03 13.08
N VAL A 369 -10.38 40.35 12.10
CA VAL A 369 -11.24 40.93 11.08
C VAL A 369 -12.66 41.00 11.66
N GLU A 370 -13.25 42.22 11.73
CA GLU A 370 -14.59 42.46 12.21
C GLU A 370 -14.88 41.92 13.64
N GLY A 371 -13.85 41.80 14.49
CA GLY A 371 -14.00 41.29 15.86
C GLY A 371 -14.32 39.82 15.99
N LYS A 372 -14.30 39.05 14.88
CA LYS A 372 -14.51 37.60 14.88
C LYS A 372 -13.16 36.87 15.03
N SER A 373 -13.15 35.82 15.83
CA SER A 373 -11.96 34.95 15.95
C SER A 373 -11.70 34.23 14.66
N HIS A 374 -10.45 34.25 14.19
CA HIS A 374 -10.00 33.46 13.02
C HIS A 374 -10.18 31.94 13.22
N LEU A 375 -10.25 31.45 14.46
CA LEU A 375 -10.47 30.02 14.73
C LEU A 375 -11.80 29.51 14.15
N ASN A 376 -12.81 30.37 14.01
CA ASN A 376 -14.08 30.02 13.40
C ASN A 376 -13.96 29.71 11.90
N THR A 377 -12.79 30.00 11.30
CA THR A 377 -12.49 29.66 9.90
C THR A 377 -11.97 28.23 9.75
N ILE A 378 -11.57 27.56 10.84
CA ILE A 378 -11.04 26.19 10.80
C ILE A 378 -12.21 25.21 10.66
N VAL A 379 -12.16 24.40 9.58
CA VAL A 379 -13.16 23.38 9.29
C VAL A 379 -12.45 22.03 9.18
N VAL A 380 -12.90 21.03 9.95
CA VAL A 380 -12.40 19.66 9.86
C VAL A 380 -13.41 18.83 9.06
N LEU A 381 -12.97 18.34 7.88
CA LEU A 381 -13.74 17.45 7.01
C LEU A 381 -13.26 16.02 7.16
N THR A 382 -14.15 15.14 7.59
CA THR A 382 -13.92 13.70 7.75
C THR A 382 -14.84 12.92 6.81
N GLY A 383 -14.57 11.63 6.58
CA GLY A 383 -15.48 10.78 5.80
C GLY A 383 -16.90 10.78 6.36
N ASP A 384 -17.04 10.78 7.69
CA ASP A 384 -18.34 10.68 8.36
C ASP A 384 -19.17 11.98 8.30
N ASN A 385 -18.51 13.16 8.25
CA ASN A 385 -19.20 14.45 8.28
C ASN A 385 -19.16 15.24 6.95
N PHE A 386 -18.59 14.63 5.91
CA PHE A 386 -18.32 15.32 4.66
C PHE A 386 -19.60 15.83 3.99
N ASP A 387 -20.59 14.95 3.85
CA ASP A 387 -21.85 15.30 3.15
C ASP A 387 -22.68 16.33 3.91
N GLU A 388 -22.59 16.35 5.24
CA GLU A 388 -23.26 17.33 6.10
C GLU A 388 -22.58 18.70 6.05
N LYS A 389 -21.24 18.73 6.22
CA LYS A 389 -20.48 19.99 6.33
C LYS A 389 -20.16 20.65 5.00
N LYS A 390 -20.11 19.89 3.91
CA LYS A 390 -19.78 20.44 2.60
C LYS A 390 -20.71 21.55 2.13
N PRO A 391 -22.05 21.43 2.22
CA PRO A 391 -22.95 22.52 1.82
C PRO A 391 -22.71 23.80 2.63
N GLU A 392 -22.54 23.69 3.95
CA GLU A 392 -22.23 24.80 4.84
C GLU A 392 -20.91 25.48 4.47
N LEU A 393 -19.86 24.69 4.23
CA LEU A 393 -18.56 25.18 3.79
C LEU A 393 -18.65 25.95 2.47
N LEU A 394 -19.37 25.41 1.48
CA LEU A 394 -19.48 26.04 0.16
C LEU A 394 -20.29 27.33 0.21
N GLU A 395 -21.35 27.42 1.05
CA GLU A 395 -22.13 28.64 1.25
C GLU A 395 -21.31 29.71 1.97
N ALA A 396 -20.51 29.34 2.96
CA ALA A 396 -19.60 30.26 3.65
C ALA A 396 -18.54 30.83 2.68
N LEU A 397 -17.95 29.99 1.82
CA LEU A 397 -17.01 30.45 0.80
C LEU A 397 -17.68 31.37 -0.23
N LYS A 398 -18.91 31.05 -0.66
CA LYS A 398 -19.73 31.87 -1.56
C LYS A 398 -20.04 33.24 -0.95
N SER A 399 -20.31 33.32 0.37
CA SER A 399 -20.52 34.59 1.07
C SER A 399 -19.23 35.42 1.25
N GLY A 400 -18.09 34.91 0.80
CA GLY A 400 -16.80 35.57 0.90
C GLY A 400 -16.03 35.31 2.18
N GLU A 401 -16.51 34.40 3.04
CA GLU A 401 -15.81 34.02 4.27
C GLU A 401 -14.56 33.19 3.96
N ARG A 402 -13.53 33.39 4.77
CA ARG A 402 -12.29 32.58 4.66
C ARG A 402 -12.45 31.25 5.37
N ARG A 403 -11.90 30.18 4.82
CA ARG A 403 -11.92 28.83 5.41
C ARG A 403 -10.56 28.14 5.32
N PHE A 404 -10.09 27.64 6.47
CA PHE A 404 -8.92 26.77 6.61
C PHE A 404 -9.42 25.34 6.81
N ILE A 405 -9.27 24.49 5.79
CA ILE A 405 -9.92 23.19 5.70
C ILE A 405 -8.90 22.10 6.00
N LEU A 406 -9.10 21.39 7.12
CA LEU A 406 -8.29 20.24 7.49
C LEU A 406 -8.97 18.95 7.05
N SER A 407 -8.29 18.13 6.27
CA SER A 407 -8.81 16.83 5.82
C SER A 407 -7.69 15.84 5.58
N THR A 408 -8.05 14.65 5.06
CA THR A 408 -7.06 13.62 4.74
C THR A 408 -7.07 13.27 3.26
N TYR A 409 -5.97 12.69 2.79
CA TYR A 409 -5.88 12.14 1.44
C TYR A 409 -6.97 11.11 1.15
N GLN A 410 -7.39 10.34 2.16
CA GLN A 410 -8.43 9.33 2.02
C GLN A 410 -9.83 9.94 1.88
N THR A 411 -10.10 11.05 2.54
CA THR A 411 -11.40 11.71 2.52
C THR A 411 -11.64 12.50 1.22
N ILE A 412 -10.69 13.35 0.84
CA ILE A 412 -10.87 14.29 -0.29
C ILE A 412 -9.93 13.96 -1.47
N GLY A 413 -8.94 13.11 -1.28
CA GLY A 413 -7.93 12.79 -2.29
C GLY A 413 -8.49 12.20 -3.59
N ALA A 414 -9.66 11.55 -3.55
CA ALA A 414 -10.32 10.98 -4.72
C ALA A 414 -11.84 11.26 -4.71
N GLY A 415 -12.40 11.56 -5.89
CA GLY A 415 -13.85 11.61 -6.11
C GLY A 415 -14.60 12.86 -5.64
N GLN A 416 -14.04 13.69 -4.74
CA GLN A 416 -14.74 14.84 -4.17
C GLN A 416 -14.34 16.18 -4.81
N ASN A 417 -15.29 17.08 -4.95
CA ASN A 417 -15.09 18.43 -5.47
C ASN A 417 -15.53 19.48 -4.43
N LEU A 418 -14.71 20.52 -4.26
CA LEU A 418 -14.95 21.64 -3.34
C LEU A 418 -14.96 23.00 -4.06
N GLN A 419 -15.33 23.01 -5.34
CA GLN A 419 -15.55 24.25 -6.07
C GLN A 419 -16.78 24.96 -5.51
N TYR A 420 -16.72 26.29 -5.42
CA TYR A 420 -17.77 27.12 -4.82
C TYR A 420 -18.18 28.26 -5.75
N ALA A 421 -19.38 28.77 -5.58
CA ALA A 421 -19.87 29.89 -6.34
C ALA A 421 -19.02 31.15 -6.08
N ILE A 422 -18.77 31.91 -7.12
CA ILE A 422 -17.90 33.10 -7.07
C ILE A 422 -18.52 34.14 -6.14
N PRO A 423 -17.82 34.59 -5.06
CA PRO A 423 -18.32 35.64 -4.19
C PRO A 423 -18.40 36.98 -4.93
N GLU A 424 -19.41 37.80 -4.62
CA GLU A 424 -19.59 39.12 -5.25
C GLU A 424 -18.38 40.05 -5.04
N SER A 425 -17.71 39.91 -3.88
CA SER A 425 -16.51 40.68 -3.52
C SER A 425 -15.22 40.24 -4.23
N THR A 426 -15.30 39.26 -5.14
CA THR A 426 -14.10 38.62 -5.74
C THR A 426 -14.09 38.86 -7.24
N HIS A 427 -12.87 39.12 -7.74
CA HIS A 427 -12.62 39.24 -9.17
C HIS A 427 -11.68 38.11 -9.62
N PRO A 428 -12.20 36.89 -9.89
CA PRO A 428 -11.39 35.79 -10.34
C PRO A 428 -10.86 36.06 -11.76
N VAL A 429 -9.72 35.42 -12.06
CA VAL A 429 -9.17 35.42 -13.41
C VAL A 429 -9.76 34.28 -14.21
N LYS A 430 -10.46 34.59 -15.28
CA LYS A 430 -10.94 33.59 -16.23
C LYS A 430 -9.79 33.20 -17.16
N ILE A 431 -9.26 31.98 -16.98
CA ILE A 431 -8.07 31.52 -17.73
C ILE A 431 -8.42 31.03 -19.16
N ASN A 432 -9.63 30.50 -19.37
CA ASN A 432 -10.11 30.04 -20.69
C ASN A 432 -11.64 30.00 -20.73
N GLU A 433 -12.21 29.56 -21.84
CA GLU A 433 -13.66 29.44 -22.03
C GLU A 433 -14.21 28.05 -21.71
N PHE A 434 -13.37 27.12 -21.23
CA PHE A 434 -13.77 25.77 -20.85
C PHE A 434 -14.34 25.73 -19.44
N HIS A 435 -15.31 24.84 -19.22
CA HIS A 435 -15.86 24.53 -17.89
C HIS A 435 -16.40 25.73 -17.11
N ASP A 436 -16.92 26.74 -17.82
CA ASP A 436 -17.57 27.89 -17.16
C ASP A 436 -18.87 27.46 -16.49
N ARG A 437 -18.78 27.17 -15.20
CA ARG A 437 -19.90 26.77 -14.34
C ARG A 437 -20.28 27.86 -13.33
N GLY A 438 -19.70 29.05 -13.42
CA GLY A 438 -19.83 30.09 -12.41
C GLY A 438 -19.22 29.67 -11.05
N LEU A 439 -18.30 28.70 -11.07
CA LEU A 439 -17.64 28.18 -9.88
C LEU A 439 -16.15 28.53 -9.92
N MET A 440 -15.60 28.76 -8.73
CA MET A 440 -14.20 29.07 -8.51
C MET A 440 -13.50 27.89 -7.83
N ASP A 441 -12.25 27.67 -8.16
CA ASP A 441 -11.39 26.70 -7.46
C ASP A 441 -10.87 27.24 -6.11
N ILE A 442 -10.40 26.34 -5.28
CA ILE A 442 -9.70 26.65 -4.01
C ILE A 442 -8.36 27.35 -4.31
N ASP A 443 -8.01 28.35 -3.52
CA ASP A 443 -6.88 29.25 -3.73
C ASP A 443 -5.54 28.65 -3.29
N ALA A 444 -5.56 27.78 -2.26
CA ALA A 444 -4.37 27.23 -1.65
C ALA A 444 -4.52 25.78 -1.23
N ILE A 445 -3.43 25.05 -1.30
CA ILE A 445 -3.32 23.65 -0.87
C ILE A 445 -2.07 23.45 -0.02
N TYR A 446 -2.19 22.64 1.04
CA TYR A 446 -1.06 22.10 1.77
C TYR A 446 -1.06 20.56 1.68
N LEU A 447 0.09 20.02 1.32
CA LEU A 447 0.31 18.58 1.16
C LEU A 447 1.27 18.09 2.26
N ASP A 448 0.74 17.42 3.27
CA ASP A 448 1.54 16.72 4.28
C ASP A 448 2.13 15.43 3.71
N ARG A 449 3.16 14.87 4.36
CA ARG A 449 3.79 13.62 3.94
C ARG A 449 2.79 12.45 3.96
N PRO A 450 2.51 11.79 2.82
CA PRO A 450 1.49 10.74 2.73
C PRO A 450 2.03 9.38 3.20
N THR A 451 2.40 9.25 4.47
CA THR A 451 2.97 8.02 5.04
C THR A 451 1.97 6.87 5.16
N HIS A 452 0.66 7.16 5.05
CA HIS A 452 -0.42 6.17 5.07
C HIS A 452 -0.47 5.26 3.81
N LEU A 453 0.33 5.56 2.78
CA LEU A 453 0.37 4.78 1.54
C LEU A 453 0.94 3.38 1.75
N LEU A 454 1.85 3.23 2.71
CA LEU A 454 2.31 1.94 3.18
C LEU A 454 1.64 1.61 4.50
N VAL A 455 1.29 0.35 4.66
CA VAL A 455 0.67 -0.12 5.91
C VAL A 455 1.67 0.00 7.05
N ASN A 456 1.23 0.61 8.14
CA ASN A 456 2.01 0.67 9.37
C ASN A 456 1.79 -0.59 10.21
N ILE A 457 2.71 -1.53 10.15
CA ILE A 457 2.66 -2.75 10.95
C ILE A 457 3.07 -2.54 12.42
N ASN A 458 3.49 -1.32 12.80
CA ASN A 458 3.88 -1.01 14.18
C ASN A 458 2.68 -0.65 15.08
N SER A 459 1.48 -0.64 14.55
CA SER A 459 0.26 -0.44 15.32
C SER A 459 -0.02 -1.64 16.21
N ASP A 460 -0.34 -1.41 17.48
CA ASP A 460 -0.70 -2.47 18.43
C ASP A 460 -2.01 -3.18 18.03
N ASP A 461 -2.87 -2.54 17.23
CA ASP A 461 -4.11 -3.06 16.68
C ASP A 461 -3.98 -3.42 15.19
N LEU A 462 -2.96 -4.20 14.81
CA LEU A 462 -2.82 -4.64 13.42
C LEU A 462 -4.01 -5.52 13.02
N LYS A 463 -4.89 -4.97 12.18
CA LYS A 463 -6.05 -5.70 11.65
C LYS A 463 -5.63 -6.67 10.57
N ASN A 464 -6.38 -7.77 10.42
CA ASN A 464 -6.12 -8.76 9.37
C ASN A 464 -6.08 -8.13 7.97
N ASP A 465 -6.99 -7.19 7.66
CA ASP A 465 -7.02 -6.51 6.36
C ASP A 465 -5.76 -5.68 6.09
N ASP A 466 -5.23 -5.01 7.10
CA ASP A 466 -3.99 -4.24 6.97
C ASP A 466 -2.78 -5.16 6.85
N PHE A 467 -2.76 -6.27 7.57
CA PHE A 467 -1.76 -7.31 7.39
C PHE A 467 -1.76 -7.86 5.96
N ILE A 468 -2.93 -8.20 5.42
CA ILE A 468 -3.09 -8.67 4.03
C ILE A 468 -2.61 -7.62 3.03
N LYS A 469 -3.01 -6.35 3.20
CA LYS A 469 -2.51 -5.25 2.35
C LYS A 469 -1.00 -5.14 2.39
N TYR A 470 -0.41 -5.30 3.58
CA TYR A 470 1.05 -5.26 3.73
C TYR A 470 1.74 -6.39 2.99
N LEU A 471 1.20 -7.61 3.06
CA LEU A 471 1.72 -8.74 2.29
C LEU A 471 1.70 -8.45 0.78
N PHE A 472 0.58 -7.94 0.24
CA PHE A 472 0.50 -7.54 -1.16
C PHE A 472 1.52 -6.45 -1.49
N GLN A 473 1.68 -5.45 -0.63
CA GLN A 473 2.67 -4.40 -0.85
C GLN A 473 4.10 -4.96 -0.90
N LEU A 474 4.45 -5.92 -0.03
CA LEU A 474 5.75 -6.57 -0.05
C LEU A 474 5.96 -7.39 -1.33
N GLU A 475 4.95 -8.16 -1.77
CA GLU A 475 5.02 -8.94 -3.00
C GLU A 475 5.22 -8.05 -4.23
N PHE A 476 4.47 -6.95 -4.33
CA PHE A 476 4.65 -5.98 -5.40
C PHE A 476 6.04 -5.33 -5.39
N LEU A 477 6.57 -5.00 -4.21
CA LEU A 477 7.89 -4.38 -4.08
C LEU A 477 9.04 -5.32 -4.43
N VAL A 478 8.90 -6.62 -4.20
CA VAL A 478 9.92 -7.58 -4.59
C VAL A 478 9.81 -7.93 -6.07
N GLU A 479 8.59 -7.99 -6.62
CA GLU A 479 8.36 -8.27 -8.04
C GLU A 479 8.91 -7.17 -8.95
N ASP A 480 8.75 -5.90 -8.57
CA ASP A 480 9.31 -4.78 -9.34
C ASP A 480 10.79 -4.49 -9.03
N GLY A 481 11.40 -5.28 -8.13
CA GLY A 481 12.81 -5.12 -7.74
C GLY A 481 13.07 -3.94 -6.81
N SER A 482 12.04 -3.30 -6.24
CA SER A 482 12.20 -2.19 -5.29
C SER A 482 12.84 -2.63 -3.98
N ILE A 483 12.64 -3.88 -3.57
CA ILE A 483 13.30 -4.50 -2.43
C ILE A 483 13.94 -5.83 -2.82
N SER A 484 15.02 -6.19 -2.12
CA SER A 484 15.65 -7.49 -2.31
C SER A 484 14.82 -8.62 -1.67
N PRO A 485 14.93 -9.88 -2.17
CA PRO A 485 14.32 -11.03 -1.52
C PRO A 485 14.68 -11.16 -0.04
N LYS A 486 15.91 -10.83 0.35
CA LYS A 486 16.34 -10.83 1.75
C LYS A 486 15.61 -9.76 2.60
N THR A 487 15.36 -8.59 2.02
CA THR A 487 14.59 -7.53 2.68
C THR A 487 13.12 -7.95 2.81
N PHE A 488 12.56 -8.53 1.76
CA PHE A 488 11.21 -9.10 1.75
C PHE A 488 11.04 -10.14 2.85
N GLU A 489 11.94 -11.14 2.92
CA GLU A 489 11.95 -12.18 3.94
C GLU A 489 11.90 -11.59 5.37
N ARG A 490 12.79 -10.65 5.65
CA ARG A 490 12.88 -10.01 6.96
C ARG A 490 11.62 -9.22 7.31
N LYS A 491 11.05 -8.48 6.34
CA LYS A 491 9.83 -7.71 6.54
C LYS A 491 8.61 -8.60 6.73
N LEU A 492 8.59 -9.72 6.04
CA LEU A 492 7.55 -10.72 6.18
C LEU A 492 7.59 -11.39 7.55
N ASP A 493 8.77 -11.82 8.02
CA ASP A 493 8.97 -12.38 9.34
C ASP A 493 8.58 -11.38 10.45
N GLU A 494 8.93 -10.09 10.27
CA GLU A 494 8.50 -9.03 11.17
C GLU A 494 6.97 -8.91 11.21
N ALA A 495 6.30 -8.91 10.07
CA ALA A 495 4.85 -8.78 9.98
C ALA A 495 4.12 -9.95 10.66
N PHE A 496 4.55 -11.18 10.39
CA PHE A 496 3.99 -12.36 11.06
C PHE A 496 4.27 -12.38 12.56
N SER A 497 5.48 -11.99 12.98
CA SER A 497 5.83 -11.93 14.40
C SER A 497 4.96 -10.92 15.17
N ARG A 498 4.55 -9.82 14.50
CA ARG A 498 3.63 -8.84 15.09
C ARG A 498 2.20 -9.37 15.12
N LEU A 499 1.72 -9.95 14.03
CA LEU A 499 0.36 -10.52 13.96
C LEU A 499 0.10 -11.54 15.06
N VAL A 500 1.11 -12.34 15.40
CA VAL A 500 1.00 -13.37 16.45
C VAL A 500 1.50 -12.90 17.83
N GLY A 501 1.76 -11.60 18.02
CA GLY A 501 2.16 -11.02 19.31
C GLY A 501 3.55 -11.42 19.81
N ARG A 502 4.42 -11.94 18.94
CA ARG A 502 5.78 -12.42 19.29
C ARG A 502 6.89 -11.41 19.05
N TYR A 503 6.56 -10.27 18.47
CA TYR A 503 7.57 -9.30 18.08
C TYR A 503 8.34 -8.77 19.29
N LYS A 504 9.66 -8.99 19.29
CA LYS A 504 10.59 -8.37 20.23
C LYS A 504 11.45 -7.39 19.47
N LYS A 505 11.38 -6.10 19.81
CA LYS A 505 12.18 -5.06 19.19
C LYS A 505 13.67 -5.41 19.35
N LYS A 506 14.33 -5.81 18.28
CA LYS A 506 15.78 -6.06 18.29
C LYS A 506 16.49 -4.73 18.37
N LYS A 507 17.32 -4.51 19.38
CA LYS A 507 18.25 -3.38 19.45
C LYS A 507 19.30 -3.59 18.36
N HIS A 508 19.45 -2.59 17.45
CA HIS A 508 20.43 -2.54 16.36
C HIS A 508 20.32 -3.62 15.26
N VAL A 509 19.68 -3.24 14.18
CA VAL A 509 19.91 -3.85 12.86
C VAL A 509 20.34 -2.73 11.93
N GLU A 510 21.61 -2.71 11.57
CA GLU A 510 22.27 -1.64 10.78
C GLU A 510 21.76 -1.55 9.31
N ASP A 511 20.96 -2.50 8.81
CA ASP A 511 20.48 -2.53 7.42
C ASP A 511 18.96 -2.36 7.35
N TYR A 512 18.44 -1.24 7.81
CA TYR A 512 17.01 -0.98 7.71
C TYR A 512 16.68 -0.31 6.38
N VAL A 513 16.36 -1.09 5.35
CA VAL A 513 15.78 -0.54 4.13
C VAL A 513 14.39 0.01 4.43
N SER A 514 14.24 1.31 4.39
CA SER A 514 12.96 1.96 4.53
C SER A 514 12.14 1.78 3.25
N LEU A 515 10.94 1.19 3.36
CA LEU A 515 10.03 1.05 2.22
C LEU A 515 9.62 2.40 1.62
N TYR A 516 9.72 3.48 2.42
CA TYR A 516 9.48 4.86 1.97
C TYR A 516 10.57 5.42 1.05
N GLN A 517 11.69 4.73 0.89
CA GLN A 517 12.79 5.12 -0.02
C GLN A 517 12.76 4.34 -1.34
N THR A 518 11.78 3.48 -1.55
CA THR A 518 11.67 2.70 -2.78
C THR A 518 11.13 3.54 -3.94
N GLU A 519 11.49 3.15 -5.17
CA GLU A 519 10.99 3.81 -6.37
C GLU A 519 9.47 3.61 -6.52
N ALA A 520 8.96 2.42 -6.21
CA ALA A 520 7.53 2.14 -6.21
C ALA A 520 6.76 3.07 -5.27
N PHE A 521 7.28 3.31 -4.06
CA PHE A 521 6.71 4.30 -3.15
C PHE A 521 6.75 5.72 -3.73
N THR A 522 7.86 6.10 -4.34
CA THR A 522 8.02 7.41 -4.99
C THR A 522 6.96 7.61 -6.08
N ARG A 523 6.72 6.62 -6.92
CA ARG A 523 5.68 6.63 -7.95
C ARG A 523 4.28 6.74 -7.34
N TYR A 524 4.00 5.95 -6.31
CA TYR A 524 2.72 5.98 -5.61
C TYR A 524 2.47 7.32 -4.92
N LEU A 525 3.47 7.88 -4.26
CA LEU A 525 3.40 9.21 -3.65
C LEU A 525 3.05 10.27 -4.70
N ASN A 526 3.75 10.27 -5.84
CA ASN A 526 3.48 11.23 -6.90
C ASN A 526 2.08 11.08 -7.49
N LYS A 527 1.57 9.85 -7.63
CA LYS A 527 0.16 9.61 -7.96
C LYS A 527 -0.79 10.33 -6.99
N MET A 528 -0.56 10.19 -5.69
CA MET A 528 -1.39 10.83 -4.66
C MET A 528 -1.26 12.35 -4.68
N VAL A 529 -0.07 12.89 -4.89
CA VAL A 529 0.18 14.33 -5.02
C VAL A 529 -0.54 14.89 -6.24
N ILE A 530 -0.44 14.24 -7.40
CA ILE A 530 -1.15 14.64 -8.63
C ILE A 530 -2.66 14.67 -8.39
N GLN A 531 -3.21 13.65 -7.75
CA GLN A 531 -4.64 13.59 -7.43
C GLN A 531 -5.06 14.69 -6.46
N ALA A 532 -4.27 14.96 -5.43
CA ALA A 532 -4.56 16.01 -4.44
C ALA A 532 -4.47 17.42 -5.06
N VAL A 533 -3.41 17.71 -5.83
CA VAL A 533 -3.27 18.97 -6.58
C VAL A 533 -4.42 19.15 -7.57
N GLY A 534 -4.87 18.08 -8.21
CA GLY A 534 -6.02 18.10 -9.09
C GLY A 534 -7.33 18.59 -8.44
N ARG A 535 -7.39 18.73 -7.10
CA ARG A 535 -8.57 19.29 -6.40
C ARG A 535 -8.72 20.80 -6.56
N ILE A 536 -7.63 21.49 -6.85
CA ILE A 536 -7.62 22.94 -7.09
C ILE A 536 -7.53 23.31 -8.59
N CYS A 537 -7.77 22.35 -9.48
CA CYS A 537 -7.64 22.51 -10.93
C CYS A 537 -8.90 22.01 -11.66
N ARG A 538 -10.10 22.44 -11.21
CA ARG A 538 -11.37 21.90 -11.71
C ARG A 538 -12.20 22.89 -12.53
N THR A 539 -11.91 24.19 -12.41
CA THR A 539 -12.64 25.24 -13.11
C THR A 539 -11.68 26.16 -13.86
N ASN A 540 -12.26 26.99 -14.75
CA ASN A 540 -11.53 28.03 -15.47
C ASN A 540 -11.45 29.36 -14.71
N MET A 541 -12.09 29.46 -13.53
CA MET A 541 -12.07 30.64 -12.66
C MET A 541 -11.10 30.45 -11.52
N LYS A 542 -10.03 31.20 -11.53
CA LYS A 542 -8.91 31.09 -10.59
C LYS A 542 -8.69 32.35 -9.78
N SER A 543 -8.14 32.21 -8.60
CA SER A 543 -7.51 33.35 -7.91
C SER A 543 -6.33 33.86 -8.70
N PRO A 544 -6.01 35.17 -8.63
CA PRO A 544 -4.80 35.75 -9.27
C PRO A 544 -3.51 35.06 -8.80
N THR A 545 -3.49 34.54 -7.58
CA THR A 545 -2.40 33.74 -7.03
C THR A 545 -2.93 32.44 -6.44
N ILE A 546 -2.31 31.34 -6.85
CA ILE A 546 -2.54 30.00 -6.30
C ILE A 546 -1.35 29.65 -5.42
N HIS A 547 -1.59 29.11 -4.22
CA HIS A 547 -0.56 28.73 -3.28
C HIS A 547 -0.52 27.20 -3.14
N VAL A 548 0.67 26.62 -3.38
CA VAL A 548 0.91 25.18 -3.28
C VAL A 548 2.03 24.95 -2.26
N LEU A 549 1.64 24.56 -1.07
CA LEU A 549 2.57 24.22 0.01
C LEU A 549 2.70 22.71 0.12
N ALA A 550 3.91 22.23 0.38
CA ALA A 550 4.16 20.81 0.59
C ALA A 550 5.21 20.57 1.69
N ASP A 551 5.12 19.42 2.36
CA ASP A 551 6.19 18.98 3.27
C ASP A 551 7.47 18.65 2.48
N SER A 552 8.65 18.94 3.06
CA SER A 552 9.95 18.67 2.46
C SER A 552 10.18 17.18 2.13
N PHE A 553 9.49 16.26 2.81
CA PHE A 553 9.49 14.85 2.47
C PHE A 553 8.99 14.61 1.04
N ILE A 554 7.94 15.31 0.62
CA ILE A 554 7.41 15.22 -0.74
C ILE A 554 8.43 15.74 -1.76
N ARG A 555 9.14 16.83 -1.44
CA ARG A 555 10.18 17.41 -2.31
C ARG A 555 11.19 16.37 -2.79
N ARG A 556 11.67 15.53 -1.87
CA ARG A 556 12.67 14.48 -2.14
C ARG A 556 12.17 13.50 -3.21
N HIS A 557 10.91 13.10 -3.11
CA HIS A 557 10.27 12.18 -4.05
C HIS A 557 9.89 12.84 -5.38
N LEU A 558 9.55 14.13 -5.37
CA LEU A 558 9.33 14.88 -6.60
C LEU A 558 10.61 14.98 -7.44
N VAL A 559 11.76 15.23 -6.79
CA VAL A 559 13.06 15.29 -7.49
C VAL A 559 13.43 13.97 -8.17
N GLN A 560 13.11 12.84 -7.53
CA GLN A 560 13.42 11.50 -8.03
C GLN A 560 12.42 10.98 -9.07
N PHE A 561 11.24 11.62 -9.17
CA PHE A 561 10.18 11.14 -10.05
C PHE A 561 10.35 11.65 -11.48
N ILE A 562 10.35 10.72 -12.43
CA ILE A 562 10.32 11.03 -13.85
C ILE A 562 8.88 10.89 -14.33
N LEU A 563 8.34 11.97 -14.83
CA LEU A 563 7.00 11.96 -15.42
C LEU A 563 7.07 11.24 -16.78
N PRO A 564 6.20 10.25 -17.04
CA PRO A 564 6.15 9.61 -18.35
C PRO A 564 5.77 10.63 -19.45
N ASP A 565 6.33 10.49 -20.66
CA ASP A 565 6.13 11.40 -21.78
C ASP A 565 4.67 11.51 -22.25
N ASP A 566 3.87 10.49 -21.97
CA ASP A 566 2.44 10.43 -22.30
C ASP A 566 1.52 10.92 -21.16
N VAL A 567 2.08 11.50 -20.10
CA VAL A 567 1.35 12.11 -18.99
C VAL A 567 1.45 13.62 -19.06
N ILE A 568 0.32 14.29 -19.16
CA ILE A 568 0.23 15.76 -19.19
C ILE A 568 -0.12 16.26 -17.79
N PRO A 569 0.83 16.84 -17.05
CA PRO A 569 0.58 17.31 -15.70
C PRO A 569 -0.22 18.62 -15.70
N VAL A 570 -1.00 18.86 -14.65
CA VAL A 570 -1.60 20.17 -14.40
C VAL A 570 -0.52 21.19 -14.03
N ARG A 571 -0.75 22.47 -14.32
CA ARG A 571 0.24 23.55 -14.15
C ARG A 571 0.70 23.71 -12.69
N GLU A 572 -0.21 23.53 -11.73
CA GLU A 572 0.11 23.60 -10.31
C GLU A 572 1.07 22.49 -9.88
N TYR A 573 0.90 21.28 -10.42
CA TYR A 573 1.85 20.19 -10.17
C TYR A 573 3.20 20.45 -10.86
N THR A 574 3.19 20.97 -12.08
CA THR A 574 4.42 21.34 -12.80
C THR A 574 5.20 22.37 -12.01
N ALA A 575 4.53 23.42 -11.51
CA ALA A 575 5.18 24.46 -10.70
C ALA A 575 5.78 23.90 -9.40
N LEU A 576 5.06 22.95 -8.75
CA LEU A 576 5.58 22.26 -7.56
C LEU A 576 6.83 21.41 -7.89
N LEU A 577 6.79 20.69 -9.02
CA LEU A 577 7.90 19.87 -9.51
C LEU A 577 9.14 20.72 -9.84
N GLU A 578 8.96 21.82 -10.55
CA GLU A 578 10.03 22.77 -10.89
C GLU A 578 10.65 23.41 -9.64
N SER A 579 9.81 23.80 -8.69
CA SER A 579 10.27 24.33 -7.40
C SER A 579 11.05 23.29 -6.58
N ALA A 580 10.62 22.02 -6.61
CA ALA A 580 11.33 20.94 -5.93
C ALA A 580 12.73 20.74 -6.49
N ARG A 581 12.88 20.82 -7.80
CA ARG A 581 14.12 20.59 -8.54
C ARG A 581 15.09 21.77 -8.44
N GLY A 582 14.59 23.00 -8.36
CA GLY A 582 15.40 24.21 -8.30
C GLY A 582 16.13 24.54 -9.63
N LYS A 583 16.84 25.65 -9.69
CA LYS A 583 17.54 26.11 -10.91
C LYS A 583 18.83 25.34 -11.26
N SER A 584 19.20 24.32 -10.50
CA SER A 584 20.51 23.63 -10.60
C SER A 584 20.36 22.10 -10.80
N ALA A 585 19.38 21.66 -11.54
CA ALA A 585 19.25 20.24 -11.82
C ALA A 585 20.25 19.78 -12.88
N LYS A 586 21.21 18.91 -12.51
CA LYS A 586 21.73 17.90 -13.44
C LYS A 586 20.52 17.19 -14.01
N SER A 587 20.50 16.89 -15.32
CA SER A 587 19.32 16.35 -15.97
C SER A 587 18.68 15.27 -15.13
N ASP A 588 17.43 15.48 -14.74
CA ASP A 588 16.69 14.59 -13.81
C ASP A 588 16.53 13.18 -14.36
N GLU A 589 16.60 13.05 -15.66
CA GLU A 589 16.67 11.83 -16.43
C GLU A 589 17.87 10.97 -15.98
N TYR A 590 19.04 11.59 -15.74
CA TYR A 590 20.25 10.92 -15.28
C TYR A 590 20.11 10.36 -13.86
N VAL A 591 19.53 11.13 -12.93
CA VAL A 591 19.34 10.70 -11.53
C VAL A 591 18.31 9.56 -11.46
N GLY A 592 17.20 9.70 -12.18
CA GLY A 592 16.18 8.65 -12.25
C GLY A 592 16.72 7.38 -12.93
N PHE A 593 17.52 7.53 -13.96
CA PHE A 593 18.19 6.42 -14.62
C PHE A 593 19.19 5.73 -13.68
N GLN A 594 20.00 6.50 -12.95
CA GLN A 594 20.96 5.99 -11.98
C GLN A 594 20.29 5.19 -10.86
N ASN A 595 19.13 5.67 -10.36
CA ASN A 595 18.35 4.95 -9.35
C ASN A 595 17.75 3.65 -9.91
N ARG A 596 17.21 3.67 -11.14
CA ARG A 596 16.72 2.45 -11.81
C ARG A 596 17.84 1.44 -12.03
N ALA A 597 19.00 1.90 -12.51
CA ALA A 597 20.17 1.05 -12.73
C ALA A 597 20.67 0.44 -11.42
N SER A 598 20.71 1.21 -10.33
CA SER A 598 21.11 0.75 -8.99
C SER A 598 20.14 -0.32 -8.46
N ASN A 599 18.83 -0.06 -8.54
CA ASN A 599 17.81 -1.00 -8.09
C ASN A 599 17.86 -2.29 -8.91
N ARG A 600 18.01 -2.16 -10.23
CA ARG A 600 18.14 -3.31 -11.12
C ARG A 600 19.43 -4.10 -10.86
N SER A 601 20.53 -3.41 -10.59
CA SER A 601 21.80 -4.03 -10.20
C SER A 601 21.67 -4.82 -8.91
N ASN A 602 21.01 -4.27 -7.90
CA ASN A 602 20.74 -4.94 -6.63
C ASN A 602 19.87 -6.20 -6.84
N TRP A 603 18.84 -6.09 -7.67
CA TRP A 603 18.00 -7.24 -8.04
C TRP A 603 18.81 -8.32 -8.76
N SER A 604 19.62 -7.93 -9.74
CA SER A 604 20.50 -8.85 -10.48
C SER A 604 21.52 -9.53 -9.56
N ALA A 605 22.12 -8.79 -8.64
CA ALA A 605 23.03 -9.33 -7.64
C ALA A 605 22.33 -10.37 -6.74
N THR A 606 21.09 -10.10 -6.35
CA THR A 606 20.28 -11.02 -5.55
C THR A 606 19.92 -12.27 -6.33
N PHE A 607 19.55 -12.13 -7.62
CA PHE A 607 19.28 -13.27 -8.51
C PHE A 607 20.51 -14.15 -8.65
N ILE A 608 21.67 -13.55 -8.92
CA ILE A 608 22.95 -14.29 -9.04
C ILE A 608 23.29 -14.98 -7.73
N HIS A 609 23.13 -14.30 -6.60
CA HIS A 609 23.40 -14.87 -5.28
C HIS A 609 22.45 -16.04 -4.97
N GLY A 610 21.17 -15.92 -5.26
CA GLY A 610 20.19 -17.01 -5.16
C GLY A 610 20.53 -18.17 -6.07
N PHE A 611 20.98 -17.87 -7.30
CA PHE A 611 21.46 -18.87 -8.24
C PHE A 611 22.68 -19.63 -7.70
N LEU A 612 23.65 -18.96 -7.08
CA LEU A 612 24.87 -19.56 -6.53
C LEU A 612 24.62 -20.40 -5.27
N LYS A 613 23.66 -20.01 -4.44
CA LYS A 613 23.33 -20.70 -3.17
C LYS A 613 22.72 -22.09 -3.34
N ASN A 614 22.01 -22.34 -4.43
CA ASN A 614 21.36 -23.63 -4.66
C ASN A 614 22.36 -24.73 -5.03
N PRO A 615 22.09 -26.04 -4.78
CA PRO A 615 22.99 -27.13 -5.17
C PRO A 615 23.37 -27.06 -6.62
N TRP A 616 24.66 -27.22 -6.90
CA TRP A 616 25.17 -27.19 -8.23
C TRP A 616 24.93 -28.54 -8.91
N ASN A 617 24.30 -28.51 -10.07
CA ASN A 617 24.18 -29.62 -10.99
C ASN A 617 24.87 -29.28 -12.31
N ARG A 618 25.01 -30.27 -13.21
CA ARG A 618 25.69 -30.09 -14.47
C ARG A 618 25.14 -28.94 -15.32
N SER A 619 23.83 -28.86 -15.44
CA SER A 619 23.15 -27.77 -16.18
C SER A 619 23.44 -26.38 -15.61
N LYS A 620 23.53 -26.28 -14.30
CA LYS A 620 23.83 -25.04 -13.61
C LYS A 620 25.27 -24.59 -13.78
N VAL A 621 26.20 -25.54 -13.77
CA VAL A 621 27.63 -25.30 -14.10
C VAL A 621 27.76 -24.77 -15.52
N GLU A 622 27.09 -25.40 -16.47
CA GLU A 622 27.09 -24.98 -17.88
C GLU A 622 26.52 -23.56 -18.07
N LEU A 623 25.43 -23.25 -17.41
CA LEU A 623 24.83 -21.89 -17.41
C LEU A 623 25.78 -20.85 -16.83
N TRP A 624 26.43 -21.15 -15.71
CA TRP A 624 27.39 -20.24 -15.08
C TRP A 624 28.63 -20.02 -15.94
N GLN A 625 29.17 -21.07 -16.54
CA GLN A 625 30.30 -20.98 -17.48
C GLN A 625 29.92 -20.12 -18.69
N ASN A 626 28.75 -20.33 -19.28
CA ASN A 626 28.24 -19.54 -20.39
C ASN A 626 28.12 -18.06 -20.05
N LEU A 627 27.51 -17.72 -18.88
CA LEU A 627 27.42 -16.34 -18.42
C LEU A 627 28.81 -15.71 -18.25
N ARG A 628 29.74 -16.44 -17.62
CA ARG A 628 31.11 -15.98 -17.40
C ARG A 628 31.83 -15.72 -18.73
N GLU A 629 31.72 -16.62 -19.68
CA GLU A 629 32.34 -16.47 -20.99
C GLU A 629 31.77 -15.30 -21.77
N GLN A 630 30.45 -15.13 -21.76
CA GLN A 630 29.80 -13.99 -22.41
C GLN A 630 30.22 -12.67 -21.78
N THR A 631 30.21 -12.59 -20.45
CA THR A 631 30.62 -11.37 -19.70
C THR A 631 32.09 -11.03 -19.97
N LEU A 632 32.98 -12.01 -20.10
CA LEU A 632 34.40 -11.78 -20.40
C LEU A 632 34.64 -11.37 -21.86
N LYS A 633 33.84 -11.90 -22.79
CA LYS A 633 33.96 -11.55 -24.23
C LYS A 633 33.35 -10.18 -24.54
N GLN A 634 32.20 -9.88 -23.93
CA GLN A 634 31.44 -8.68 -24.19
C GLN A 634 30.75 -8.21 -22.90
N PRO A 635 31.48 -7.46 -22.06
CA PRO A 635 30.98 -7.03 -20.75
C PRO A 635 29.86 -5.99 -20.85
N SER A 636 29.69 -5.32 -21.99
CA SER A 636 28.58 -4.42 -22.26
C SER A 636 27.88 -4.81 -23.56
N ILE A 637 26.54 -4.84 -23.51
CA ILE A 637 25.68 -5.16 -24.63
C ILE A 637 24.78 -3.93 -24.89
N PRO A 638 24.68 -3.43 -26.13
CA PRO A 638 23.96 -2.19 -26.45
C PRO A 638 22.47 -2.23 -26.10
N SER A 639 21.84 -3.39 -26.27
CA SER A 639 20.42 -3.58 -26.05
C SER A 639 20.14 -4.89 -25.30
N LYS A 640 19.08 -4.92 -24.52
CA LYS A 640 18.57 -6.14 -23.89
C LYS A 640 18.22 -7.21 -24.93
N ASP A 641 17.79 -6.80 -26.11
CA ASP A 641 17.42 -7.71 -27.20
C ASP A 641 18.63 -8.41 -27.83
N ASP A 642 19.83 -7.87 -27.64
CA ASP A 642 21.10 -8.48 -28.05
C ASP A 642 21.61 -9.53 -27.03
N CYS A 643 20.92 -9.66 -25.89
CA CYS A 643 21.25 -10.58 -24.83
C CYS A 643 20.43 -11.88 -24.96
N ASP A 644 21.07 -13.04 -24.66
CA ASP A 644 20.34 -14.30 -24.55
C ASP A 644 19.15 -14.12 -23.55
N PRO A 645 17.91 -14.46 -23.93
CA PRO A 645 16.72 -14.27 -23.09
C PRO A 645 16.84 -14.83 -21.66
N LYS A 646 17.61 -15.87 -21.45
CA LYS A 646 17.85 -16.44 -20.10
C LYS A 646 18.60 -15.50 -19.15
N TRP A 647 19.30 -14.48 -19.71
CA TRP A 647 20.05 -13.48 -18.94
C TRP A 647 19.32 -12.13 -18.82
N HIS A 648 18.15 -11.97 -19.45
CA HIS A 648 17.34 -10.76 -19.31
C HIS A 648 17.09 -10.36 -17.85
N PRO A 649 16.92 -11.30 -16.88
CA PRO A 649 16.75 -10.94 -15.48
C PRO A 649 17.93 -10.19 -14.86
N ILE A 650 19.13 -10.40 -15.35
CA ILE A 650 20.35 -9.76 -14.82
C ILE A 650 20.87 -8.60 -15.69
N TYR A 651 20.23 -8.33 -16.82
CA TYR A 651 20.62 -7.21 -17.67
C TYR A 651 20.34 -5.86 -16.96
N VAL A 652 21.35 -5.04 -16.89
CA VAL A 652 21.27 -3.69 -16.32
C VAL A 652 21.55 -2.68 -17.41
N GLU A 653 20.57 -1.86 -17.73
CA GLU A 653 20.73 -0.74 -18.65
C GLU A 653 21.43 0.43 -17.94
N LEU A 654 22.58 0.83 -18.44
CA LEU A 654 23.34 1.96 -17.92
C LEU A 654 23.12 3.21 -18.79
N PRO A 655 23.18 4.43 -18.22
CA PRO A 655 23.12 5.64 -19.01
C PRO A 655 24.32 5.71 -19.96
N SER A 656 24.06 6.15 -21.18
CA SER A 656 25.16 6.56 -22.06
C SER A 656 25.93 7.71 -21.38
N PRO A 657 27.25 7.67 -21.34
CA PRO A 657 28.01 8.84 -20.93
C PRO A 657 27.67 9.98 -21.88
N ALA A 658 27.17 11.09 -21.31
CA ALA A 658 26.83 12.30 -22.07
C ALA A 658 28.11 12.99 -22.59
#